data_b7da5c4b0f58d80dbfea3af1c1fa3861
#
_entry.id   b7da5c4b0f58d80dbfea3af1c1fa3861
#
_cell.length_a   1.000
_cell.length_b   1.000
_cell.length_c   1.000
_cell.angle_alpha   90.00
_cell.angle_beta   90.00
_cell.angle_gamma   90.00
#
_symmetry.space_group_name_H-M   'P 1'
#
loop_
_entity.id
_entity.type
_entity.pdbx_description
1 polymer ?
#
loop_
_entity_poly.entity_id
_entity_poly.type
_entity_poly.pdbx_seq_one_letter_code
_entity_poly.pdbx_strand_id
1 'polypeptide(L)'
;MCYNKLMSKFDLHDLNKQQYDALIETEGAVLVTAGAGSGKTKLLTYRIAHLIENLGVSPYEILAITFTNKAAREMKERVVALCQGGQDVWISTFHSMCVRILRENIHYLDGFSGNFSIYSDTDTEKLIKKICDENKYDDSIKKDAIYYIDKIKNQDMDIDDFANENKYLDCVDEIVKIYHQYQKSLKESNALDFDDLLLKTLELFATFPEVKQKYANRFRYVLVDEFQDTNAVQMKLVKHLTSVHKNVFVVGDEDQCIYTWRGANFENIYGFENYFSGCKTFKLERNYRSTKQILDSANKIILNNKERHPKSLYTENNEGDSVQSFVGYDEGEEAEFVANKIQELVAKFGYSYSDFAVLMRLNALTLPFEQSFLARNIPHKIFGGFKFYERQEIKNILSYLKLFLNPSDEMSFLRVINFPKRGIGEGALDKLRTYATMHNQTLLQACESISKQETQGPLQKKFAGFWGEYEKIKNTATTSVVQFVKLVIDSFNIRSAYNPDIEQENDKLINIDQFVTAVEGAVSKQPDLTLGEFVENVTLESDADGMENSDNHVKLATIHAVKGLEFKVVFVVGLEEKIFPIIRNNISTNSEMEEERRLMYVAITRAEERLYLTRTKCRYLYGKRDFSNPSRFLTELGLEKKVAPIIASEHRQKFSSFNVSNFNNFRQKENNSFETPKKDLSIYRVGQNVTHTRFGDGKIISIDLVDRCADINFEDYGTKTLMLDIAPLTIL
;
A
#
# COMPACT_ATOMS: atom_id res chain seq x y z
N MET A 1 -7.98 -18.17 -55.05
CA MET A 1 -8.45 -18.31 -53.66
C MET A 1 -8.16 -17.02 -52.96
N CYS A 2 -9.14 -16.13 -52.89
CA CYS A 2 -9.02 -14.89 -52.14
C CYS A 2 -9.27 -15.22 -50.67
N TYR A 3 -8.20 -15.31 -49.88
CA TYR A 3 -8.35 -15.26 -48.43
C TYR A 3 -8.86 -13.88 -48.07
N ASN A 4 -10.06 -13.81 -47.51
CA ASN A 4 -10.56 -12.64 -46.80
C ASN A 4 -9.53 -12.27 -45.74
N LYS A 5 -8.75 -11.22 -45.99
CA LYS A 5 -7.97 -10.50 -44.97
C LYS A 5 -9.01 -9.86 -44.06
N LEU A 6 -9.44 -10.59 -43.02
CA LEU A 6 -10.13 -9.95 -41.88
C LEU A 6 -9.21 -8.79 -41.45
N MET A 7 -9.70 -7.57 -41.58
CA MET A 7 -8.97 -6.37 -41.20
C MET A 7 -8.51 -6.55 -39.75
N SER A 8 -7.21 -6.58 -39.52
CA SER A 8 -6.66 -6.47 -38.18
C SER A 8 -7.25 -5.23 -37.50
N LYS A 9 -7.77 -5.37 -36.30
CA LYS A 9 -8.42 -4.27 -35.56
C LYS A 9 -7.43 -3.20 -35.07
N PHE A 10 -6.11 -3.37 -35.30
CA PHE A 10 -5.09 -2.39 -34.97
C PHE A 10 -4.36 -1.91 -36.21
N ASP A 11 -4.08 -0.59 -36.25
CA ASP A 11 -3.30 0.03 -37.29
C ASP A 11 -1.96 0.49 -36.73
N LEU A 12 -0.86 0.06 -37.35
CA LEU A 12 0.49 0.50 -36.96
C LEU A 12 0.72 2.00 -37.20
N HIS A 13 -0.09 2.64 -38.06
CA HIS A 13 -0.08 4.08 -38.25
C HIS A 13 -0.57 4.89 -37.04
N ASP A 14 -1.25 4.26 -36.09
CA ASP A 14 -1.61 4.88 -34.80
C ASP A 14 -0.42 5.14 -33.88
N LEU A 15 0.74 4.58 -34.19
CA LEU A 15 1.97 4.74 -33.42
C LEU A 15 2.82 5.87 -33.99
N ASN A 16 3.44 6.67 -33.09
CA ASN A 16 4.47 7.58 -33.52
C ASN A 16 5.74 6.82 -33.91
N LYS A 17 6.70 7.52 -34.55
CA LYS A 17 7.93 6.91 -35.03
C LYS A 17 8.71 6.19 -33.93
N GLN A 18 8.86 6.79 -32.74
CA GLN A 18 9.60 6.19 -31.62
C GLN A 18 8.91 4.89 -31.12
N GLN A 19 7.60 4.90 -31.01
CA GLN A 19 6.81 3.72 -30.66
C GLN A 19 6.90 2.63 -31.74
N TYR A 20 6.81 3.03 -33.01
CA TYR A 20 6.91 2.10 -34.13
C TYR A 20 8.30 1.43 -34.19
N ASP A 21 9.37 2.22 -34.09
CA ASP A 21 10.75 1.71 -34.12
C ASP A 21 11.01 0.70 -32.99
N ALA A 22 10.48 0.97 -31.78
CA ALA A 22 10.55 0.04 -30.66
C ALA A 22 9.70 -1.21 -30.83
N LEU A 23 8.53 -1.08 -31.50
CA LEU A 23 7.60 -2.18 -31.73
C LEU A 23 8.16 -3.22 -32.68
N ILE A 24 8.78 -2.80 -33.80
CA ILE A 24 9.28 -3.72 -34.84
C ILE A 24 10.55 -4.46 -34.44
N GLU A 25 11.25 -4.02 -33.37
CA GLU A 25 12.41 -4.74 -32.86
C GLU A 25 11.96 -5.91 -31.98
N THR A 26 11.76 -7.08 -32.60
CA THR A 26 11.09 -8.21 -31.94
C THR A 26 12.04 -9.22 -31.29
N GLU A 27 13.28 -9.30 -31.74
CA GLU A 27 14.24 -10.30 -31.25
C GLU A 27 15.31 -9.68 -30.32
N GLY A 28 15.68 -10.43 -29.30
CA GLY A 28 16.68 -10.02 -28.31
C GLY A 28 16.13 -9.16 -27.19
N ALA A 29 17.02 -8.50 -26.45
CA ALA A 29 16.66 -7.64 -25.34
C ALA A 29 16.37 -6.20 -25.82
N VAL A 30 15.26 -5.65 -25.38
CA VAL A 30 14.83 -4.28 -25.70
C VAL A 30 14.44 -3.56 -24.43
N LEU A 31 15.05 -2.41 -24.20
CA LEU A 31 14.69 -1.46 -23.15
C LEU A 31 13.99 -0.25 -23.76
N VAL A 32 12.81 0.08 -23.28
CA VAL A 32 12.08 1.30 -23.65
C VAL A 32 12.00 2.22 -22.44
N THR A 33 12.83 3.27 -22.42
CA THR A 33 12.73 4.33 -21.43
C THR A 33 11.64 5.29 -21.86
N ALA A 34 10.56 5.36 -21.11
CA ALA A 34 9.33 5.98 -21.55
C ALA A 34 8.77 6.90 -20.47
N GLY A 35 8.70 8.19 -20.73
CA GLY A 35 8.18 9.16 -19.77
C GLY A 35 6.70 8.97 -19.42
N ALA A 36 6.24 9.75 -18.45
CA ALA A 36 4.83 9.76 -18.06
C ALA A 36 3.94 10.14 -19.26
N GLY A 37 2.81 9.43 -19.43
CA GLY A 37 1.85 9.73 -20.51
C GLY A 37 2.35 9.51 -21.94
N SER A 38 3.45 8.78 -22.15
CA SER A 38 4.03 8.52 -23.48
C SER A 38 3.42 7.33 -24.24
N GLY A 39 2.40 6.66 -23.64
CA GLY A 39 1.72 5.54 -24.26
C GLY A 39 2.42 4.20 -24.10
N LYS A 40 3.13 3.98 -22.97
CA LYS A 40 3.78 2.70 -22.60
C LYS A 40 2.89 1.48 -22.82
N THR A 41 1.73 1.48 -22.17
CA THR A 41 0.77 0.36 -22.24
C THR A 41 0.22 0.16 -23.65
N LYS A 42 0.02 1.24 -24.43
CA LYS A 42 -0.37 1.15 -25.83
C LYS A 42 0.71 0.43 -26.63
N LEU A 43 1.99 0.80 -26.46
CA LEU A 43 3.09 0.12 -27.16
C LEU A 43 3.15 -1.36 -26.81
N LEU A 44 3.01 -1.74 -25.53
CA LEU A 44 3.02 -3.15 -25.12
C LEU A 44 1.86 -3.94 -25.73
N THR A 45 0.64 -3.42 -25.70
CA THR A 45 -0.53 -4.10 -26.26
C THR A 45 -0.43 -4.24 -27.78
N TYR A 46 0.08 -3.20 -28.49
CA TYR A 46 0.31 -3.26 -29.92
C TYR A 46 1.44 -4.23 -30.29
N ARG A 47 2.48 -4.34 -29.45
CA ARG A 47 3.54 -5.34 -29.65
C ARG A 47 3.01 -6.76 -29.52
N ILE A 48 2.18 -7.05 -28.53
CA ILE A 48 1.54 -8.37 -28.39
C ILE A 48 0.69 -8.68 -29.62
N ALA A 49 -0.14 -7.74 -30.05
CA ALA A 49 -0.95 -7.90 -31.26
C ALA A 49 -0.09 -8.10 -32.52
N HIS A 50 1.02 -7.38 -32.67
CA HIS A 50 1.97 -7.52 -33.78
C HIS A 50 2.63 -8.92 -33.80
N LEU A 51 3.05 -9.43 -32.63
CA LEU A 51 3.62 -10.77 -32.52
C LEU A 51 2.63 -11.83 -32.98
N ILE A 52 1.37 -11.72 -32.59
CA ILE A 52 0.32 -12.71 -32.93
C ILE A 52 -0.11 -12.59 -34.38
N GLU A 53 -0.58 -11.40 -34.78
CA GLU A 53 -1.26 -11.21 -36.09
C GLU A 53 -0.29 -11.12 -37.27
N ASN A 54 0.88 -10.47 -37.06
CA ASN A 54 1.81 -10.21 -38.14
C ASN A 54 2.93 -11.26 -38.25
N LEU A 55 3.39 -11.76 -37.09
CA LEU A 55 4.50 -12.72 -37.03
C LEU A 55 4.03 -14.16 -36.77
N GLY A 56 2.73 -14.38 -36.51
CA GLY A 56 2.17 -15.71 -36.28
C GLY A 56 2.65 -16.41 -35.04
N VAL A 57 3.08 -15.65 -34.04
CA VAL A 57 3.52 -16.18 -32.72
C VAL A 57 2.30 -16.73 -31.99
N SER A 58 2.44 -17.92 -31.41
CA SER A 58 1.38 -18.48 -30.57
C SER A 58 1.13 -17.63 -29.33
N PRO A 59 -0.12 -17.28 -29.00
CA PRO A 59 -0.44 -16.54 -27.78
C PRO A 59 0.10 -17.20 -26.51
N TYR A 60 0.22 -18.53 -26.47
CA TYR A 60 0.75 -19.30 -25.34
C TYR A 60 2.26 -19.13 -25.14
N GLU A 61 3.00 -18.60 -26.13
CA GLU A 61 4.43 -18.32 -26.08
C GLU A 61 4.74 -16.90 -25.58
N ILE A 62 3.71 -16.10 -25.27
CA ILE A 62 3.84 -14.72 -24.86
C ILE A 62 3.47 -14.59 -23.36
N LEU A 63 4.41 -14.04 -22.59
CA LEU A 63 4.19 -13.64 -21.19
C LEU A 63 4.29 -12.13 -21.07
N ALA A 64 3.26 -11.48 -20.56
CA ALA A 64 3.28 -10.06 -20.23
C ALA A 64 3.06 -9.86 -18.74
N ILE A 65 3.96 -9.11 -18.08
CA ILE A 65 3.97 -8.88 -16.65
C ILE A 65 3.73 -7.40 -16.38
N THR A 66 2.81 -7.12 -15.44
CA THR A 66 2.50 -5.77 -14.99
C THR A 66 2.69 -5.65 -13.47
N PHE A 67 2.62 -4.43 -12.94
CA PHE A 67 2.80 -4.19 -11.51
C PHE A 67 1.53 -4.46 -10.68
N THR A 68 0.33 -4.14 -11.20
CA THR A 68 -0.95 -4.30 -10.50
C THR A 68 -1.90 -5.22 -11.24
N ASN A 69 -2.83 -5.86 -10.52
CA ASN A 69 -3.85 -6.72 -11.12
C ASN A 69 -4.81 -5.92 -12.01
N LYS A 70 -5.10 -4.66 -11.66
CA LYS A 70 -5.87 -3.75 -12.51
C LYS A 70 -5.19 -3.54 -13.86
N ALA A 71 -3.89 -3.21 -13.86
CA ALA A 71 -3.12 -3.02 -15.11
C ALA A 71 -3.08 -4.30 -15.95
N ALA A 72 -2.95 -5.48 -15.30
CA ALA A 72 -3.00 -6.76 -15.99
C ALA A 72 -4.36 -6.99 -16.67
N ARG A 73 -5.46 -6.70 -15.97
CA ARG A 73 -6.82 -6.81 -16.49
C ARG A 73 -7.06 -5.84 -17.67
N GLU A 74 -6.71 -4.56 -17.49
CA GLU A 74 -6.85 -3.56 -18.55
C GLU A 74 -5.99 -3.89 -19.78
N MET A 75 -4.75 -4.36 -19.57
CA MET A 75 -3.89 -4.83 -20.66
C MET A 75 -4.53 -6.02 -21.38
N LYS A 76 -5.10 -6.98 -20.65
CA LYS A 76 -5.79 -8.13 -21.20
C LYS A 76 -6.98 -7.73 -22.07
N GLU A 77 -7.84 -6.85 -21.55
CA GLU A 77 -9.02 -6.35 -22.30
C GLU A 77 -8.60 -5.67 -23.60
N ARG A 78 -7.54 -4.85 -23.57
CA ARG A 78 -7.01 -4.17 -24.76
C ARG A 78 -6.43 -5.18 -25.77
N VAL A 79 -5.67 -6.18 -25.33
CA VAL A 79 -5.10 -7.21 -26.21
C VAL A 79 -6.20 -8.05 -26.87
N VAL A 80 -7.23 -8.45 -26.09
CA VAL A 80 -8.39 -9.18 -26.64
C VAL A 80 -9.16 -8.34 -27.68
N ALA A 81 -9.24 -7.02 -27.48
CA ALA A 81 -9.87 -6.13 -28.46
C ALA A 81 -9.05 -5.96 -29.74
N LEU A 82 -7.71 -6.09 -29.67
CA LEU A 82 -6.80 -5.84 -30.79
C LEU A 82 -6.55 -7.05 -31.68
N CYS A 83 -6.49 -8.27 -31.15
CA CYS A 83 -6.10 -9.46 -31.90
C CYS A 83 -6.90 -10.72 -31.52
N GLN A 84 -6.98 -11.66 -32.47
CA GLN A 84 -7.56 -12.98 -32.22
C GLN A 84 -6.62 -13.82 -31.35
N GLY A 85 -7.16 -14.60 -30.41
CA GLY A 85 -6.33 -15.36 -29.47
C GLY A 85 -5.72 -14.53 -28.32
N GLY A 86 -6.02 -13.22 -28.26
CA GLY A 86 -5.56 -12.36 -27.18
C GLY A 86 -5.94 -12.87 -25.77
N GLN A 87 -7.06 -13.61 -25.67
CA GLN A 87 -7.49 -14.25 -24.40
C GLN A 87 -6.53 -15.34 -23.92
N ASP A 88 -5.70 -15.93 -24.78
CA ASP A 88 -4.78 -17.01 -24.44
C ASP A 88 -3.39 -16.53 -24.04
N VAL A 89 -3.10 -15.23 -24.21
CA VAL A 89 -1.84 -14.62 -23.74
C VAL A 89 -1.81 -14.64 -22.21
N TRP A 90 -0.69 -15.07 -21.65
CA TRP A 90 -0.50 -15.00 -20.20
C TRP A 90 -0.13 -13.57 -19.78
N ILE A 91 -1.11 -12.83 -19.25
CA ILE A 91 -0.95 -11.48 -18.72
C ILE A 91 -1.25 -11.52 -17.23
N SER A 92 -0.30 -11.14 -16.37
CA SER A 92 -0.44 -11.18 -14.91
C SER A 92 0.57 -10.28 -14.21
N THR A 93 0.45 -10.15 -12.87
CA THR A 93 1.52 -9.59 -12.04
C THR A 93 2.61 -10.64 -11.77
N PHE A 94 3.79 -10.21 -11.28
CA PHE A 94 4.84 -11.14 -10.83
C PHE A 94 4.31 -12.14 -9.81
N HIS A 95 3.62 -11.65 -8.78
CA HIS A 95 3.08 -12.51 -7.72
C HIS A 95 2.06 -13.51 -8.24
N SER A 96 1.10 -13.07 -9.06
CA SER A 96 0.10 -13.97 -9.66
C SER A 96 0.73 -15.03 -10.56
N MET A 97 1.78 -14.66 -11.32
CA MET A 97 2.56 -15.61 -12.12
C MET A 97 3.23 -16.65 -11.21
N CYS A 98 3.91 -16.21 -10.16
CA CYS A 98 4.60 -17.08 -9.22
C CYS A 98 3.63 -18.01 -8.49
N VAL A 99 2.48 -17.51 -8.04
CA VAL A 99 1.42 -18.34 -7.43
C VAL A 99 1.04 -19.48 -8.38
N ARG A 100 0.76 -19.18 -9.65
CA ARG A 100 0.38 -20.20 -10.61
C ARG A 100 1.50 -21.23 -10.86
N ILE A 101 2.75 -20.79 -10.97
CA ILE A 101 3.91 -21.69 -11.09
C ILE A 101 4.05 -22.57 -9.85
N LEU A 102 3.91 -22.00 -8.65
CA LEU A 102 4.02 -22.72 -7.39
C LEU A 102 2.86 -23.69 -7.17
N ARG A 103 1.60 -23.31 -7.51
CA ARG A 103 0.45 -24.22 -7.41
C ARG A 103 0.69 -25.52 -8.19
N GLU A 104 1.31 -25.42 -9.36
CA GLU A 104 1.62 -26.58 -10.22
C GLU A 104 2.84 -27.37 -9.73
N ASN A 105 3.86 -26.73 -9.12
CA ASN A 105 5.17 -27.35 -8.97
C ASN A 105 5.77 -27.31 -7.55
N ILE A 106 5.14 -26.65 -6.57
CA ILE A 106 5.72 -26.49 -5.22
C ILE A 106 5.96 -27.81 -4.48
N HIS A 107 5.28 -28.88 -4.88
CA HIS A 107 5.47 -30.22 -4.34
C HIS A 107 6.89 -30.78 -4.53
N TYR A 108 7.70 -30.20 -5.42
CA TYR A 108 9.11 -30.48 -5.52
C TYR A 108 9.90 -29.92 -4.33
N LEU A 109 9.42 -28.84 -3.70
CA LEU A 109 10.03 -28.28 -2.50
C LEU A 109 9.49 -29.00 -1.26
N ASP A 110 10.41 -29.53 -0.44
CA ASP A 110 10.04 -30.32 0.74
C ASP A 110 9.19 -29.52 1.73
N GLY A 111 8.10 -30.15 2.19
CA GLY A 111 7.19 -29.63 3.22
C GLY A 111 6.14 -28.67 2.74
N PHE A 112 6.00 -28.46 1.42
CA PHE A 112 4.92 -27.66 0.85
C PHE A 112 4.00 -28.49 -0.04
N SER A 113 2.76 -28.05 -0.17
CA SER A 113 1.75 -28.63 -1.08
C SER A 113 1.03 -27.52 -1.86
N GLY A 114 0.48 -27.87 -3.02
CA GLY A 114 -0.12 -26.90 -3.94
C GLY A 114 -1.32 -26.10 -3.41
N ASN A 115 -1.88 -26.47 -2.26
CA ASN A 115 -2.98 -25.76 -1.60
C ASN A 115 -2.51 -24.80 -0.48
N PHE A 116 -1.27 -24.29 -0.57
CA PHE A 116 -0.71 -23.38 0.43
C PHE A 116 -1.56 -22.11 0.62
N SER A 117 -1.56 -21.57 1.84
CA SER A 117 -2.16 -20.25 2.14
C SER A 117 -1.19 -19.13 1.80
N ILE A 118 -1.74 -17.98 1.38
CA ILE A 118 -0.96 -16.74 1.20
C ILE A 118 -1.25 -15.84 2.41
N TYR A 119 -0.20 -15.51 3.17
CA TYR A 119 -0.27 -14.60 4.30
C TYR A 119 -0.10 -13.16 3.84
N SER A 120 -1.00 -12.29 4.32
CA SER A 120 -0.90 -10.85 4.11
C SER A 120 0.14 -10.24 5.05
N ASP A 121 0.57 -8.99 4.78
CA ASP A 121 1.49 -8.23 5.64
C ASP A 121 1.04 -8.24 7.11
N THR A 122 -0.27 -8.08 7.37
CA THR A 122 -0.81 -8.12 8.72
C THR A 122 -0.78 -9.52 9.36
N ASP A 123 -0.85 -10.59 8.58
CA ASP A 123 -0.73 -11.96 9.09
C ASP A 123 0.74 -12.27 9.39
N THR A 124 1.66 -11.83 8.52
CA THR A 124 3.11 -11.89 8.72
C THR A 124 3.54 -11.15 10.00
N GLU A 125 3.10 -9.89 10.18
CA GLU A 125 3.40 -9.14 11.40
C GLU A 125 2.88 -9.83 12.65
N LYS A 126 1.67 -10.41 12.63
CA LYS A 126 1.11 -11.14 13.77
C LYS A 126 1.90 -12.38 14.10
N LEU A 127 2.34 -13.13 13.07
CA LEU A 127 3.15 -14.33 13.28
C LEU A 127 4.51 -13.97 13.89
N ILE A 128 5.19 -12.94 13.37
CA ILE A 128 6.47 -12.45 13.94
C ILE A 128 6.26 -11.98 15.39
N LYS A 129 5.21 -11.19 15.67
CA LYS A 129 4.88 -10.74 17.02
C LYS A 129 4.62 -11.93 17.97
N LYS A 130 3.87 -12.95 17.54
CA LYS A 130 3.64 -14.18 18.29
C LYS A 130 4.97 -14.86 18.66
N ILE A 131 5.87 -15.03 17.69
CA ILE A 131 7.19 -15.63 17.91
C ILE A 131 8.00 -14.81 18.93
N CYS A 132 7.98 -13.48 18.81
CA CYS A 132 8.67 -12.61 19.75
C CYS A 132 8.09 -12.71 21.18
N ASP A 133 6.75 -12.77 21.32
CA ASP A 133 6.07 -12.91 22.62
C ASP A 133 6.40 -14.26 23.27
N GLU A 134 6.42 -15.35 22.53
CA GLU A 134 6.82 -16.69 23.00
C GLU A 134 8.26 -16.74 23.49
N ASN A 135 9.17 -15.98 22.86
CA ASN A 135 10.57 -15.85 23.26
C ASN A 135 10.81 -14.71 24.25
N LYS A 136 9.78 -13.97 24.67
CA LYS A 136 9.82 -12.83 25.61
C LYS A 136 10.73 -11.70 25.14
N TYR A 137 10.78 -11.44 23.84
CA TYR A 137 11.47 -10.28 23.28
C TYR A 137 10.65 -8.99 23.47
N ASP A 138 11.34 -7.88 23.62
CA ASP A 138 10.71 -6.58 23.80
C ASP A 138 10.14 -6.00 22.48
N ASP A 139 9.43 -4.87 22.59
CA ASP A 139 8.76 -4.24 21.44
C ASP A 139 9.72 -3.61 20.43
N SER A 140 10.99 -3.32 20.82
CA SER A 140 11.99 -2.82 19.87
C SER A 140 12.46 -3.94 18.96
N ILE A 141 12.80 -5.11 19.52
CA ILE A 141 13.19 -6.30 18.75
C ILE A 141 12.06 -6.74 17.79
N LYS A 142 10.77 -6.65 18.24
CA LYS A 142 9.64 -6.94 17.36
C LYS A 142 9.60 -6.07 16.11
N LYS A 143 9.82 -4.75 16.29
CA LYS A 143 9.84 -3.80 15.17
C LYS A 143 11.01 -4.04 14.24
N ASP A 144 12.18 -4.27 14.82
CA ASP A 144 13.41 -4.53 14.06
C ASP A 144 13.30 -5.85 13.29
N ALA A 145 12.75 -6.91 13.91
CA ALA A 145 12.54 -8.19 13.24
C ALA A 145 11.60 -8.05 12.02
N ILE A 146 10.48 -7.34 12.15
CA ILE A 146 9.56 -7.09 11.02
C ILE A 146 10.31 -6.37 9.89
N TYR A 147 11.04 -5.31 10.21
CA TYR A 147 11.76 -4.51 9.22
C TYR A 147 12.88 -5.29 8.52
N TYR A 148 13.71 -6.00 9.29
CA TYR A 148 14.86 -6.71 8.71
C TYR A 148 14.47 -7.98 7.98
N ILE A 149 13.44 -8.71 8.42
CA ILE A 149 12.93 -9.90 7.70
C ILE A 149 12.41 -9.49 6.31
N ASP A 150 11.63 -8.42 6.22
CA ASP A 150 11.17 -7.85 4.95
C ASP A 150 12.36 -7.47 4.05
N LYS A 151 13.36 -6.77 4.60
CA LYS A 151 14.55 -6.36 3.86
C LYS A 151 15.37 -7.55 3.34
N ILE A 152 15.61 -8.57 4.18
CA ILE A 152 16.37 -9.79 3.82
C ILE A 152 15.69 -10.48 2.63
N LYS A 153 14.37 -10.66 2.72
CA LYS A 153 13.59 -11.34 1.67
C LYS A 153 13.52 -10.56 0.36
N ASN A 154 13.28 -9.25 0.42
CA ASN A 154 13.20 -8.40 -0.77
C ASN A 154 14.54 -8.25 -1.52
N GLN A 155 15.65 -8.38 -0.82
CA GLN A 155 17.00 -8.33 -1.41
C GLN A 155 17.54 -9.71 -1.82
N ASP A 156 16.80 -10.80 -1.53
CA ASP A 156 17.28 -12.18 -1.70
C ASP A 156 18.66 -12.38 -1.03
N MET A 157 18.76 -11.88 0.21
CA MET A 157 19.97 -11.94 1.01
C MET A 157 19.97 -13.23 1.84
N ASP A 158 21.09 -13.91 1.86
CA ASP A 158 21.26 -15.03 2.78
C ASP A 158 21.26 -14.54 4.24
N ILE A 159 20.67 -15.29 5.15
CA ILE A 159 20.53 -14.88 6.56
C ILE A 159 21.90 -14.82 7.27
N ASP A 160 22.82 -15.68 6.90
CA ASP A 160 24.19 -15.69 7.46
C ASP A 160 25.00 -14.50 6.89
N ASP A 161 24.81 -14.15 5.63
CA ASP A 161 25.38 -12.94 5.03
C ASP A 161 24.83 -11.69 5.72
N PHE A 162 23.50 -11.63 5.94
CA PHE A 162 22.89 -10.55 6.71
C PHE A 162 23.52 -10.41 8.11
N ALA A 163 23.68 -11.51 8.83
CA ALA A 163 24.26 -11.50 10.16
C ALA A 163 25.74 -11.02 10.13
N ASN A 164 26.48 -11.42 9.10
CA ASN A 164 27.87 -11.02 8.92
C ASN A 164 28.04 -9.53 8.60
N GLU A 165 27.17 -8.98 7.76
CA GLU A 165 27.20 -7.57 7.37
C GLU A 165 26.71 -6.63 8.48
N ASN A 166 25.82 -7.12 9.35
CA ASN A 166 25.16 -6.32 10.38
C ASN A 166 25.61 -6.65 11.82
N LYS A 167 26.84 -7.12 12.02
CA LYS A 167 27.41 -7.46 13.32
C LYS A 167 27.36 -6.33 14.37
N TYR A 168 27.10 -5.10 13.95
CA TYR A 168 27.03 -3.93 14.84
C TYR A 168 25.61 -3.69 15.39
N LEU A 169 24.62 -4.44 14.95
CA LEU A 169 23.26 -4.40 15.49
C LEU A 169 23.21 -5.23 16.77
N ASP A 170 22.81 -4.63 17.88
CA ASP A 170 22.73 -5.33 19.16
C ASP A 170 21.74 -6.51 19.17
N CYS A 171 20.80 -6.56 18.22
CA CYS A 171 19.74 -7.57 18.13
C CYS A 171 19.89 -8.53 16.92
N VAL A 172 21.06 -8.64 16.30
CA VAL A 172 21.23 -9.45 15.09
C VAL A 172 20.96 -10.95 15.34
N ASP A 173 21.44 -11.47 16.47
CA ASP A 173 21.25 -12.89 16.81
C ASP A 173 19.77 -13.23 17.08
N GLU A 174 19.05 -12.29 17.68
CA GLU A 174 17.59 -12.41 17.91
C GLU A 174 16.84 -12.40 16.57
N ILE A 175 17.21 -11.50 15.65
CA ILE A 175 16.60 -11.43 14.31
C ILE A 175 16.82 -12.73 13.55
N VAL A 176 18.03 -13.30 13.57
CA VAL A 176 18.35 -14.59 12.95
C VAL A 176 17.48 -15.72 13.52
N LYS A 177 17.35 -15.79 14.85
CA LYS A 177 16.51 -16.80 15.52
C LYS A 177 15.04 -16.63 15.14
N ILE A 178 14.53 -15.38 15.14
CA ILE A 178 13.15 -15.08 14.76
C ILE A 178 12.91 -15.47 13.30
N TYR A 179 13.83 -15.15 12.39
CA TYR A 179 13.76 -15.51 10.98
C TYR A 179 13.61 -17.04 10.77
N HIS A 180 14.46 -17.83 11.42
CA HIS A 180 14.39 -19.29 11.31
C HIS A 180 13.06 -19.84 11.87
N GLN A 181 12.60 -19.34 13.03
CA GLN A 181 11.33 -19.74 13.59
C GLN A 181 10.15 -19.31 12.72
N TYR A 182 10.23 -18.14 12.12
CA TYR A 182 9.24 -17.61 11.18
C TYR A 182 9.12 -18.50 9.93
N GLN A 183 10.23 -18.80 9.26
CA GLN A 183 10.25 -19.70 8.11
C GLN A 183 9.74 -21.10 8.44
N LYS A 184 10.13 -21.63 9.60
CA LYS A 184 9.62 -22.91 10.10
C LYS A 184 8.10 -22.89 10.30
N SER A 185 7.57 -21.85 10.92
CA SER A 185 6.13 -21.72 11.17
C SER A 185 5.33 -21.60 9.87
N LEU A 186 5.84 -20.88 8.86
CA LEU A 186 5.24 -20.81 7.53
C LEU A 186 5.17 -22.19 6.87
N LYS A 187 6.28 -22.95 6.91
CA LYS A 187 6.36 -24.30 6.37
C LYS A 187 5.37 -25.27 7.06
N GLU A 188 5.31 -25.24 8.40
CA GLU A 188 4.39 -26.07 9.17
C GLU A 188 2.92 -25.75 8.89
N SER A 189 2.61 -24.47 8.62
CA SER A 189 1.26 -24.03 8.24
C SER A 189 0.95 -24.22 6.75
N ASN A 190 1.86 -24.79 5.97
CA ASN A 190 1.77 -24.79 4.50
C ASN A 190 1.38 -23.40 3.96
N ALA A 191 2.11 -22.37 4.37
CA ALA A 191 1.84 -20.98 4.04
C ALA A 191 3.07 -20.30 3.46
N LEU A 192 2.83 -19.31 2.61
CA LEU A 192 3.83 -18.42 2.02
C LEU A 192 3.39 -16.96 2.25
N ASP A 193 4.30 -16.06 2.54
CA ASP A 193 4.05 -14.62 2.46
C ASP A 193 4.26 -14.11 1.03
N PHE A 194 4.07 -12.82 0.80
CA PHE A 194 4.22 -12.24 -0.54
C PHE A 194 5.64 -12.40 -1.10
N ASP A 195 6.67 -12.23 -0.27
CA ASP A 195 8.05 -12.36 -0.72
C ASP A 195 8.40 -13.81 -1.01
N ASP A 196 7.88 -14.76 -0.22
CA ASP A 196 8.06 -16.19 -0.46
C ASP A 196 7.51 -16.65 -1.80
N LEU A 197 6.45 -16.02 -2.31
CA LEU A 197 5.94 -16.35 -3.64
C LEU A 197 7.03 -16.18 -4.72
N LEU A 198 7.83 -15.13 -4.60
CA LEU A 198 8.94 -14.86 -5.52
C LEU A 198 10.15 -15.74 -5.21
N LEU A 199 10.56 -15.80 -3.93
CA LEU A 199 11.74 -16.52 -3.47
C LEU A 199 11.61 -18.02 -3.69
N LYS A 200 10.46 -18.62 -3.35
CA LYS A 200 10.23 -20.07 -3.57
C LYS A 200 10.13 -20.40 -5.06
N THR A 201 9.70 -19.48 -5.91
CA THR A 201 9.77 -19.66 -7.37
C THR A 201 11.23 -19.64 -7.85
N LEU A 202 12.08 -18.77 -7.33
CA LEU A 202 13.53 -18.78 -7.61
C LEU A 202 14.19 -20.06 -7.11
N GLU A 203 13.92 -20.47 -5.87
CA GLU A 203 14.43 -21.70 -5.28
C GLU A 203 14.05 -22.91 -6.14
N LEU A 204 12.78 -22.97 -6.58
CA LEU A 204 12.28 -24.01 -7.47
C LEU A 204 13.05 -24.03 -8.80
N PHE A 205 13.32 -22.89 -9.40
CA PHE A 205 14.05 -22.79 -10.66
C PHE A 205 15.55 -23.10 -10.51
N ALA A 206 16.12 -22.78 -9.36
CA ALA A 206 17.53 -23.08 -9.07
C ALA A 206 17.76 -24.56 -8.78
N THR A 207 16.84 -25.18 -8.02
CA THR A 207 16.98 -26.56 -7.55
C THR A 207 16.49 -27.57 -8.59
N PHE A 208 15.48 -27.24 -9.38
CA PHE A 208 14.85 -28.14 -10.37
C PHE A 208 14.93 -27.56 -11.79
N PRO A 209 16.04 -27.79 -12.51
CA PRO A 209 16.27 -27.22 -13.85
C PRO A 209 15.18 -27.59 -14.87
N GLU A 210 14.55 -28.76 -14.73
CA GLU A 210 13.45 -29.19 -15.60
C GLU A 210 12.23 -28.29 -15.49
N VAL A 211 11.89 -27.81 -14.27
CA VAL A 211 10.79 -26.87 -14.08
C VAL A 211 11.14 -25.52 -14.70
N LYS A 212 12.35 -25.00 -14.47
CA LYS A 212 12.84 -23.78 -15.11
C LYS A 212 12.77 -23.89 -16.63
N GLN A 213 13.29 -25.01 -17.20
CA GLN A 213 13.33 -25.24 -18.65
C GLN A 213 11.94 -25.30 -19.27
N LYS A 214 10.96 -25.89 -18.55
CA LYS A 214 9.55 -25.92 -18.98
C LYS A 214 9.03 -24.50 -19.27
N TYR A 215 9.23 -23.56 -18.35
CA TYR A 215 8.72 -22.19 -18.50
C TYR A 215 9.61 -21.35 -19.43
N ALA A 216 10.94 -21.50 -19.39
CA ALA A 216 11.87 -20.80 -20.26
C ALA A 216 11.69 -21.20 -21.75
N ASN A 217 11.36 -22.45 -22.04
CA ASN A 217 11.02 -22.90 -23.40
C ASN A 217 9.64 -22.42 -23.84
N ARG A 218 8.67 -22.38 -22.90
CA ARG A 218 7.31 -21.96 -23.21
C ARG A 218 7.25 -20.50 -23.63
N PHE A 219 7.89 -19.59 -22.86
CA PHE A 219 7.79 -18.16 -23.10
C PHE A 219 8.88 -17.68 -24.04
N ARG A 220 8.55 -17.69 -25.34
CA ARG A 220 9.42 -17.15 -26.36
C ARG A 220 9.60 -15.64 -26.24
N TYR A 221 8.56 -14.93 -25.81
CA TYR A 221 8.56 -13.48 -25.61
C TYR A 221 8.09 -13.12 -24.21
N VAL A 222 8.93 -12.39 -23.48
CA VAL A 222 8.62 -11.87 -22.14
C VAL A 222 8.58 -10.37 -22.20
N LEU A 223 7.44 -9.78 -21.85
CA LEU A 223 7.21 -8.34 -21.81
C LEU A 223 6.98 -7.92 -20.36
N VAL A 224 7.60 -6.80 -19.92
CA VAL A 224 7.42 -6.29 -18.56
C VAL A 224 7.09 -4.81 -18.59
N ASP A 225 5.96 -4.42 -18.02
CA ASP A 225 5.55 -3.03 -17.81
C ASP A 225 6.03 -2.53 -16.45
N GLU A 226 6.18 -1.21 -16.30
CA GLU A 226 6.63 -0.53 -15.08
C GLU A 226 7.93 -1.15 -14.49
N PHE A 227 8.88 -1.47 -15.36
CA PHE A 227 10.09 -2.23 -15.01
C PHE A 227 10.95 -1.56 -13.94
N GLN A 228 10.86 -0.23 -13.78
CA GLN A 228 11.56 0.53 -12.74
C GLN A 228 11.13 0.18 -11.32
N ASP A 229 9.97 -0.47 -11.15
CA ASP A 229 9.47 -0.87 -9.83
C ASP A 229 9.86 -2.31 -9.44
N THR A 230 10.65 -2.97 -10.26
CA THR A 230 11.10 -4.35 -10.00
C THR A 230 12.18 -4.40 -8.93
N ASN A 231 12.12 -5.42 -8.06
CA ASN A 231 13.17 -5.74 -7.09
C ASN A 231 14.22 -6.73 -7.66
N ALA A 232 15.25 -7.04 -6.87
CA ALA A 232 16.33 -7.95 -7.27
C ALA A 232 15.82 -9.37 -7.59
N VAL A 233 14.84 -9.86 -6.82
CA VAL A 233 14.23 -11.19 -6.98
C VAL A 233 13.48 -11.27 -8.32
N GLN A 234 12.67 -10.27 -8.63
CA GLN A 234 11.92 -10.19 -9.89
C GLN A 234 12.85 -10.10 -11.10
N MET A 235 13.95 -9.36 -10.99
CA MET A 235 14.96 -9.32 -12.04
C MET A 235 15.61 -10.70 -12.29
N LYS A 236 15.89 -11.47 -11.22
CA LYS A 236 16.40 -12.85 -11.36
C LYS A 236 15.37 -13.75 -12.03
N LEU A 237 14.08 -13.63 -11.71
CA LEU A 237 13.00 -14.37 -12.37
C LEU A 237 12.94 -14.07 -13.87
N VAL A 238 13.00 -12.79 -14.27
CA VAL A 238 13.03 -12.40 -15.69
C VAL A 238 14.22 -13.05 -16.41
N LYS A 239 15.42 -13.05 -15.80
CA LYS A 239 16.61 -13.72 -16.36
C LYS A 239 16.40 -15.22 -16.55
N HIS A 240 15.77 -15.91 -15.58
CA HIS A 240 15.49 -17.34 -15.70
C HIS A 240 14.49 -17.63 -16.81
N LEU A 241 13.39 -16.87 -16.88
CA LEU A 241 12.34 -17.05 -17.89
C LEU A 241 12.86 -16.78 -19.32
N THR A 242 13.80 -15.84 -19.48
CA THR A 242 14.35 -15.46 -20.79
C THR A 242 15.63 -16.19 -21.14
N SER A 243 16.09 -17.16 -20.33
CA SER A 243 17.39 -17.82 -20.49
C SER A 243 17.55 -18.58 -21.81
N VAL A 244 16.48 -19.07 -22.41
CA VAL A 244 16.49 -19.83 -23.67
C VAL A 244 16.40 -18.91 -24.90
N HIS A 245 15.31 -18.15 -25.01
CA HIS A 245 15.00 -17.35 -26.19
C HIS A 245 15.61 -15.96 -26.18
N LYS A 246 15.98 -15.44 -25.01
CA LYS A 246 16.57 -14.10 -24.78
C LYS A 246 15.72 -12.92 -25.26
N ASN A 247 14.46 -13.15 -25.64
CA ASN A 247 13.55 -12.11 -26.10
C ASN A 247 12.83 -11.49 -24.90
N VAL A 248 13.37 -10.38 -24.43
CA VAL A 248 12.83 -9.60 -23.31
C VAL A 248 12.58 -8.17 -23.75
N PHE A 249 11.38 -7.69 -23.51
CA PHE A 249 10.97 -6.33 -23.83
C PHE A 249 10.48 -5.64 -22.56
N VAL A 250 11.26 -4.72 -22.03
CA VAL A 250 10.92 -4.00 -20.82
C VAL A 250 10.59 -2.55 -21.12
N VAL A 251 9.54 -2.06 -20.48
CA VAL A 251 9.12 -0.65 -20.57
C VAL A 251 9.08 -0.07 -19.17
N GLY A 252 9.64 1.10 -19.00
CA GLY A 252 9.66 1.76 -17.71
C GLY A 252 10.03 3.24 -17.77
N ASP A 253 9.88 3.89 -16.65
CA ASP A 253 10.24 5.27 -16.43
C ASP A 253 11.03 5.39 -15.12
N GLU A 254 12.33 5.49 -15.19
CA GLU A 254 13.19 5.63 -14.00
C GLU A 254 12.82 6.87 -13.16
N ASP A 255 12.23 7.92 -13.79
CA ASP A 255 11.74 9.09 -13.09
C ASP A 255 10.43 8.82 -12.30
N GLN A 256 9.84 7.64 -12.45
CA GLN A 256 8.68 7.16 -11.69
C GLN A 256 9.02 6.00 -10.72
N CYS A 257 10.29 5.73 -10.43
CA CYS A 257 10.71 4.77 -9.42
C CYS A 257 10.46 5.35 -8.02
N ILE A 258 9.35 4.94 -7.38
CA ILE A 258 8.86 5.47 -6.09
C ILE A 258 8.56 4.38 -5.05
N TYR A 259 9.04 3.15 -5.28
CA TYR A 259 8.82 2.00 -4.39
C TYR A 259 10.12 1.39 -3.87
N THR A 260 11.19 2.20 -3.71
CA THR A 260 12.47 1.70 -3.17
C THR A 260 12.31 1.20 -1.74
N TRP A 261 11.40 1.79 -0.96
CA TRP A 261 11.03 1.32 0.36
C TRP A 261 10.32 -0.06 0.38
N ARG A 262 9.81 -0.53 -0.77
CA ARG A 262 9.31 -1.89 -1.03
C ARG A 262 10.32 -2.76 -1.76
N GLY A 263 11.59 -2.40 -1.77
CA GLY A 263 12.66 -3.16 -2.39
C GLY A 263 12.83 -2.93 -3.89
N ALA A 264 12.09 -1.99 -4.54
CA ALA A 264 12.34 -1.65 -5.93
C ALA A 264 13.80 -1.22 -6.10
N ASN A 265 14.46 -1.79 -7.10
CA ASN A 265 15.86 -1.51 -7.36
C ASN A 265 16.01 -0.68 -8.64
N PHE A 266 16.35 0.59 -8.47
CA PHE A 266 16.60 1.54 -9.55
C PHE A 266 17.61 1.02 -10.57
N GLU A 267 18.65 0.28 -10.13
CA GLU A 267 19.67 -0.29 -11.00
C GLU A 267 19.10 -1.31 -12.01
N ASN A 268 17.96 -1.94 -11.72
CA ASN A 268 17.36 -2.87 -12.65
C ASN A 268 17.01 -2.23 -14.00
N ILE A 269 16.51 -1.01 -14.00
CA ILE A 269 16.21 -0.28 -15.24
C ILE A 269 17.41 0.55 -15.70
N TYR A 270 18.10 1.21 -14.78
CA TYR A 270 19.22 2.09 -15.12
C TYR A 270 20.40 1.32 -15.70
N GLY A 271 20.72 0.15 -15.13
CA GLY A 271 21.78 -0.74 -15.56
C GLY A 271 21.30 -1.94 -16.39
N PHE A 272 20.10 -1.91 -16.99
CA PHE A 272 19.52 -3.04 -17.73
C PHE A 272 20.46 -3.62 -18.80
N GLU A 273 21.15 -2.75 -19.51
CA GLU A 273 22.11 -3.14 -20.57
C GLU A 273 23.29 -4.00 -20.04
N ASN A 274 23.63 -3.85 -18.75
CA ASN A 274 24.67 -4.66 -18.11
C ASN A 274 24.22 -6.11 -17.88
N TYR A 275 22.91 -6.33 -17.77
CA TYR A 275 22.32 -7.64 -17.54
C TYR A 275 22.01 -8.39 -18.83
N PHE A 276 21.72 -7.67 -19.92
CA PHE A 276 21.33 -8.23 -21.22
C PHE A 276 22.24 -7.68 -22.31
N SER A 277 23.30 -8.45 -22.65
CA SER A 277 24.24 -8.04 -23.70
C SER A 277 23.54 -7.90 -25.06
N GLY A 278 23.86 -6.82 -25.78
CA GLY A 278 23.24 -6.51 -27.07
C GLY A 278 21.85 -5.92 -26.96
N CYS A 279 21.48 -5.42 -25.78
CA CYS A 279 20.24 -4.70 -25.58
C CYS A 279 20.13 -3.49 -26.50
N LYS A 280 18.93 -3.29 -27.09
CA LYS A 280 18.59 -2.09 -27.84
C LYS A 280 17.72 -1.18 -26.99
N THR A 281 18.11 0.09 -26.91
CA THR A 281 17.41 1.09 -26.08
C THR A 281 16.65 2.08 -26.94
N PHE A 282 15.35 2.26 -26.65
CA PHE A 282 14.47 3.24 -27.29
C PHE A 282 13.96 4.23 -26.26
N LYS A 283 13.68 5.48 -26.70
CA LYS A 283 13.14 6.54 -25.83
C LYS A 283 11.77 7.00 -26.34
N LEU A 284 10.79 7.06 -25.43
CA LEU A 284 9.48 7.65 -25.71
C LEU A 284 9.36 8.99 -24.97
N GLU A 285 9.48 10.10 -25.70
CA GLU A 285 9.52 11.44 -25.13
C GLU A 285 8.25 12.25 -25.39
N ARG A 286 7.39 11.82 -26.33
CA ARG A 286 6.12 12.51 -26.60
C ARG A 286 5.08 12.13 -25.56
N ASN A 287 4.61 13.12 -24.80
CA ASN A 287 3.51 13.00 -23.85
C ASN A 287 2.18 13.30 -24.54
N TYR A 288 1.18 12.42 -24.31
CA TYR A 288 -0.18 12.53 -24.86
C TYR A 288 -1.22 12.93 -23.79
N ARG A 289 -0.82 13.03 -22.52
CA ARG A 289 -1.71 13.23 -21.38
C ARG A 289 -1.88 14.70 -21.04
N SER A 290 -0.81 15.36 -20.69
CA SER A 290 -0.81 16.66 -20.01
C SER A 290 -0.68 17.84 -20.95
N THR A 291 -1.19 19.00 -20.52
CA THR A 291 -0.89 20.28 -21.17
C THR A 291 0.58 20.65 -21.00
N LYS A 292 1.05 21.57 -21.84
CA LYS A 292 2.47 21.97 -21.87
C LYS A 292 2.94 22.58 -20.56
N GLN A 293 2.15 23.45 -19.91
CA GLN A 293 2.51 24.08 -18.64
C GLN A 293 2.75 23.06 -17.51
N ILE A 294 1.93 22.00 -17.46
CA ILE A 294 2.10 20.91 -16.49
C ILE A 294 3.38 20.14 -16.80
N LEU A 295 3.62 19.83 -18.08
CA LEU A 295 4.77 19.05 -18.51
C LEU A 295 6.10 19.80 -18.29
N ASP A 296 6.11 21.11 -18.55
CA ASP A 296 7.27 21.97 -18.29
C ASP A 296 7.61 21.99 -16.79
N SER A 297 6.58 21.99 -15.93
CA SER A 297 6.76 21.86 -14.47
C SER A 297 7.32 20.50 -14.08
N ALA A 298 6.83 19.41 -14.68
CA ALA A 298 7.35 18.06 -14.45
C ALA A 298 8.82 17.93 -14.88
N ASN A 299 9.16 18.43 -16.06
CA ASN A 299 10.56 18.46 -16.54
C ASN A 299 11.45 19.27 -15.60
N LYS A 300 10.98 20.46 -15.16
CA LYS A 300 11.74 21.35 -14.29
C LYS A 300 12.08 20.73 -12.94
N ILE A 301 11.15 20.00 -12.33
CA ILE A 301 11.38 19.34 -11.03
C ILE A 301 12.38 18.19 -11.19
N ILE A 302 12.20 17.32 -12.18
CA ILE A 302 12.97 16.09 -12.30
C ILE A 302 14.42 16.33 -12.78
N LEU A 303 14.69 17.44 -13.45
CA LEU A 303 16.06 17.82 -13.86
C LEU A 303 17.02 18.03 -12.69
N ASN A 304 16.52 18.19 -11.46
CA ASN A 304 17.35 18.27 -10.25
C ASN A 304 17.90 16.92 -9.78
N ASN A 305 17.39 15.79 -10.30
CA ASN A 305 17.94 14.46 -10.07
C ASN A 305 19.13 14.22 -11.00
N LYS A 306 20.17 13.55 -10.47
CA LYS A 306 21.43 13.29 -11.20
C LYS A 306 21.45 11.90 -11.82
N GLU A 307 20.93 10.91 -11.10
CA GLU A 307 20.89 9.51 -11.55
C GLU A 307 19.65 9.29 -12.43
N ARG A 308 19.79 9.55 -13.75
CA ARG A 308 18.73 9.34 -14.74
C ARG A 308 19.28 9.31 -16.16
N HIS A 309 18.60 8.60 -17.06
CA HIS A 309 18.86 8.71 -18.49
C HIS A 309 18.38 10.07 -19.01
N PRO A 310 19.18 10.79 -19.81
CA PRO A 310 18.76 12.07 -20.36
C PRO A 310 17.54 11.89 -21.26
N LYS A 311 16.41 12.44 -20.83
CA LYS A 311 15.17 12.55 -21.62
C LYS A 311 14.47 13.85 -21.27
N SER A 312 13.72 14.43 -22.22
CA SER A 312 12.93 15.62 -22.03
C SER A 312 11.56 15.40 -22.66
N LEU A 313 10.52 15.39 -21.83
CA LEU A 313 9.18 15.20 -22.34
C LEU A 313 8.69 16.44 -23.07
N TYR A 314 8.03 16.23 -24.21
CA TYR A 314 7.34 17.26 -24.96
C TYR A 314 5.91 16.83 -25.30
N THR A 315 5.03 17.77 -25.53
CA THR A 315 3.66 17.51 -25.93
C THR A 315 3.23 18.41 -27.09
N GLU A 316 2.30 17.89 -27.89
CA GLU A 316 1.58 18.66 -28.90
C GLU A 316 0.19 19.09 -28.41
N ASN A 317 -0.14 18.80 -27.14
CA ASN A 317 -1.35 19.29 -26.53
C ASN A 317 -1.30 20.81 -26.33
N ASN A 318 -2.45 21.41 -26.00
CA ASN A 318 -2.58 22.84 -25.76
C ASN A 318 -1.60 23.33 -24.67
N GLU A 319 -1.30 24.63 -24.68
CA GLU A 319 -0.46 25.29 -23.67
C GLU A 319 -0.99 25.02 -22.26
N GLY A 320 -2.31 25.08 -22.07
CA GLY A 320 -2.97 24.89 -20.79
C GLY A 320 -2.86 26.09 -19.85
N ASP A 321 -3.50 26.00 -18.70
CA ASP A 321 -3.39 27.02 -17.66
C ASP A 321 -2.05 26.91 -16.93
N SER A 322 -1.54 28.05 -16.44
CA SER A 322 -0.36 28.07 -15.59
C SER A 322 -0.61 27.29 -14.30
N VAL A 323 0.42 26.60 -13.80
CA VAL A 323 0.37 25.91 -12.50
C VAL A 323 0.16 26.97 -11.41
N GLN A 324 -0.88 26.78 -10.60
CA GLN A 324 -1.26 27.71 -9.54
C GLN A 324 -0.77 27.21 -8.18
N SER A 325 -0.27 28.14 -7.34
CA SER A 325 0.08 27.85 -5.95
C SER A 325 -0.81 28.62 -4.99
N PHE A 326 -1.13 28.00 -3.84
CA PHE A 326 -1.89 28.61 -2.76
C PHE A 326 -1.20 28.40 -1.42
N VAL A 327 -1.25 29.41 -0.55
CA VAL A 327 -0.68 29.38 0.79
C VAL A 327 -1.77 29.72 1.80
N GLY A 328 -2.28 28.69 2.46
CA GLY A 328 -3.21 28.85 3.59
C GLY A 328 -2.48 29.27 4.88
N TYR A 329 -3.20 29.85 5.80
CA TYR A 329 -2.67 30.04 7.15
C TYR A 329 -2.54 28.71 7.87
N ASP A 330 -3.60 27.89 7.81
CA ASP A 330 -3.65 26.55 8.42
C ASP A 330 -4.31 25.50 7.47
N GLU A 331 -4.40 24.27 7.96
CA GLU A 331 -4.98 23.13 7.24
C GLU A 331 -6.46 23.31 6.88
N GLY A 332 -7.21 24.07 7.70
CA GLY A 332 -8.61 24.39 7.42
C GLY A 332 -8.75 25.32 6.21
N GLU A 333 -7.95 26.39 6.16
CA GLU A 333 -7.95 27.33 5.04
C GLU A 333 -7.46 26.67 3.73
N GLU A 334 -6.49 25.74 3.82
CA GLU A 334 -6.05 24.95 2.68
C GLU A 334 -7.19 24.06 2.14
N ALA A 335 -7.89 23.36 3.03
CA ALA A 335 -9.01 22.49 2.66
C ALA A 335 -10.19 23.28 2.10
N GLU A 336 -10.48 24.48 2.65
CA GLU A 336 -11.50 25.39 2.13
C GLU A 336 -11.19 25.89 0.74
N PHE A 337 -9.92 26.28 0.47
CA PHE A 337 -9.50 26.68 -0.86
C PHE A 337 -9.74 25.58 -1.87
N VAL A 338 -9.34 24.34 -1.57
CA VAL A 338 -9.52 23.19 -2.47
C VAL A 338 -11.01 22.93 -2.74
N ALA A 339 -11.83 22.90 -1.69
CA ALA A 339 -13.28 22.68 -1.82
C ALA A 339 -13.95 23.76 -2.67
N ASN A 340 -13.65 25.05 -2.40
CA ASN A 340 -14.19 26.16 -3.16
C ASN A 340 -13.76 26.11 -4.64
N LYS A 341 -12.49 25.75 -4.89
CA LYS A 341 -11.97 25.65 -6.26
C LYS A 341 -12.63 24.49 -7.02
N ILE A 342 -12.87 23.35 -6.40
CA ILE A 342 -13.61 22.24 -7.01
C ILE A 342 -15.03 22.70 -7.39
N GLN A 343 -15.77 23.32 -6.47
CA GLN A 343 -17.13 23.81 -6.76
C GLN A 343 -17.13 24.89 -7.88
N GLU A 344 -16.15 25.79 -7.87
CA GLU A 344 -15.97 26.78 -8.94
C GLU A 344 -15.79 26.12 -10.30
N LEU A 345 -14.88 25.11 -10.38
CA LEU A 345 -14.57 24.43 -11.64
C LEU A 345 -15.74 23.59 -12.15
N VAL A 346 -16.46 22.90 -11.26
CA VAL A 346 -17.69 22.19 -11.61
C VAL A 346 -18.75 23.17 -12.17
N ALA A 347 -18.97 24.30 -11.49
CA ALA A 347 -20.00 25.25 -11.89
C ALA A 347 -19.65 26.03 -13.19
N LYS A 348 -18.38 26.43 -13.39
CA LYS A 348 -17.97 27.27 -14.52
C LYS A 348 -17.58 26.46 -15.76
N PHE A 349 -16.96 25.29 -15.60
CA PHE A 349 -16.37 24.55 -16.70
C PHE A 349 -17.02 23.17 -16.91
N GLY A 350 -18.00 22.78 -16.07
CA GLY A 350 -18.75 21.53 -16.24
C GLY A 350 -17.95 20.27 -15.94
N TYR A 351 -16.88 20.35 -15.13
CA TYR A 351 -16.16 19.17 -14.66
C TYR A 351 -17.06 18.29 -13.80
N SER A 352 -16.88 16.96 -13.90
CA SER A 352 -17.46 15.99 -13.00
C SER A 352 -16.60 15.85 -11.74
N TYR A 353 -17.16 15.50 -10.60
CA TYR A 353 -16.37 15.25 -9.39
C TYR A 353 -15.32 14.15 -9.57
N SER A 354 -15.57 13.18 -10.46
CA SER A 354 -14.60 12.14 -10.82
C SER A 354 -13.35 12.66 -11.54
N ASP A 355 -13.40 13.87 -12.11
CA ASP A 355 -12.26 14.50 -12.81
C ASP A 355 -11.20 15.04 -11.83
N PHE A 356 -11.51 15.08 -10.53
CA PHE A 356 -10.65 15.69 -9.51
C PHE A 356 -9.92 14.66 -8.65
N ALA A 357 -8.65 14.94 -8.36
CA ALA A 357 -7.88 14.24 -7.33
C ALA A 357 -7.18 15.24 -6.40
N VAL A 358 -7.21 14.95 -5.09
CA VAL A 358 -6.43 15.63 -4.06
C VAL A 358 -5.37 14.65 -3.58
N LEU A 359 -4.12 14.96 -3.91
CA LEU A 359 -2.98 14.10 -3.70
C LEU A 359 -2.13 14.59 -2.53
N MET A 360 -1.81 13.68 -1.63
CA MET A 360 -1.04 13.99 -0.43
C MET A 360 0.09 12.99 -0.21
N ARG A 361 1.12 13.41 0.51
CA ARG A 361 2.24 12.54 0.87
C ARG A 361 1.89 11.60 2.02
N LEU A 362 1.07 12.07 2.97
CA LEU A 362 0.69 11.37 4.19
C LEU A 362 -0.82 11.29 4.32
N ASN A 363 -1.35 10.11 4.64
CA ASN A 363 -2.78 9.92 4.93
C ASN A 363 -3.28 10.78 6.10
N ALA A 364 -2.39 11.15 7.02
CA ALA A 364 -2.73 12.02 8.15
C ALA A 364 -3.25 13.42 7.74
N LEU A 365 -3.04 13.82 6.47
CA LEU A 365 -3.54 15.08 5.94
C LEU A 365 -5.00 15.01 5.45
N THR A 366 -5.63 13.84 5.41
CA THR A 366 -6.95 13.65 4.80
C THR A 366 -8.07 14.35 5.55
N LEU A 367 -8.04 14.33 6.89
CA LEU A 367 -9.18 14.73 7.75
C LEU A 367 -9.70 16.16 7.49
N PRO A 368 -8.89 17.21 7.35
CA PRO A 368 -9.40 18.56 7.09
C PRO A 368 -10.15 18.66 5.74
N PHE A 369 -9.66 17.95 4.72
CA PHE A 369 -10.32 17.92 3.40
C PHE A 369 -11.66 17.17 3.47
N GLU A 370 -11.72 16.02 4.14
CA GLU A 370 -12.95 15.27 4.35
C GLU A 370 -14.01 16.13 5.05
N GLN A 371 -13.63 16.80 6.15
CA GLN A 371 -14.53 17.69 6.89
C GLN A 371 -15.04 18.84 6.00
N SER A 372 -14.15 19.48 5.22
CA SER A 372 -14.51 20.57 4.32
C SER A 372 -15.45 20.09 3.20
N PHE A 373 -15.22 18.87 2.66
CA PHE A 373 -16.05 18.30 1.60
C PHE A 373 -17.43 17.89 2.11
N LEU A 374 -17.50 17.27 3.29
CA LEU A 374 -18.77 16.97 3.97
C LEU A 374 -19.60 18.22 4.21
N ALA A 375 -18.99 19.28 4.75
CA ALA A 375 -19.68 20.54 5.03
C ALA A 375 -20.27 21.22 3.76
N ARG A 376 -19.71 20.92 2.58
CA ARG A 376 -20.12 21.47 1.28
C ARG A 376 -20.87 20.49 0.39
N ASN A 377 -21.21 19.31 0.90
CA ASN A 377 -21.84 18.23 0.13
C ASN A 377 -21.06 17.88 -1.16
N ILE A 378 -19.72 17.90 -1.12
CA ILE A 378 -18.88 17.44 -2.22
C ILE A 378 -18.71 15.92 -2.10
N PRO A 379 -19.22 15.13 -3.06
CA PRO A 379 -19.04 13.69 -3.04
C PRO A 379 -17.55 13.35 -3.18
N HIS A 380 -17.02 12.56 -2.25
CA HIS A 380 -15.62 12.20 -2.21
C HIS A 380 -15.41 10.75 -1.73
N LYS A 381 -14.26 10.20 -2.05
CA LYS A 381 -13.82 8.87 -1.61
C LYS A 381 -12.34 8.90 -1.25
N ILE A 382 -12.00 8.31 -0.10
CA ILE A 382 -10.62 8.21 0.38
C ILE A 382 -10.03 6.89 -0.11
N PHE A 383 -8.84 6.96 -0.73
CA PHE A 383 -8.07 5.81 -1.19
C PHE A 383 -6.76 5.73 -0.41
N GLY A 384 -6.34 4.49 -0.07
CA GLY A 384 -5.20 4.25 0.81
C GLY A 384 -5.56 4.25 2.30
N GLY A 385 -6.87 4.23 2.62
CA GLY A 385 -7.40 3.87 3.94
C GLY A 385 -7.38 2.34 4.14
N PHE A 386 -8.02 1.86 5.22
CA PHE A 386 -8.15 0.41 5.44
C PHE A 386 -8.82 -0.25 4.22
N LYS A 387 -8.10 -1.16 3.58
CA LYS A 387 -8.61 -1.95 2.44
C LYS A 387 -9.89 -2.64 2.83
N PHE A 388 -10.86 -2.73 1.93
CA PHE A 388 -12.14 -3.41 2.19
C PHE A 388 -11.92 -4.83 2.71
N TYR A 389 -11.03 -5.59 2.06
CA TYR A 389 -10.71 -6.96 2.44
C TYR A 389 -9.84 -7.07 3.70
N GLU A 390 -9.23 -5.98 4.16
CA GLU A 390 -8.49 -5.89 5.42
C GLU A 390 -9.38 -5.59 6.63
N ARG A 391 -10.65 -5.22 6.41
CA ARG A 391 -11.62 -5.00 7.49
C ARG A 391 -11.80 -6.27 8.31
N GLN A 392 -11.90 -6.12 9.62
CA GLN A 392 -11.88 -7.25 10.55
C GLN A 392 -12.95 -8.30 10.26
N GLU A 393 -14.19 -7.87 9.97
CA GLU A 393 -15.31 -8.73 9.65
C GLU A 393 -15.08 -9.52 8.36
N ILE A 394 -14.47 -8.89 7.34
CA ILE A 394 -14.17 -9.52 6.06
C ILE A 394 -12.98 -10.49 6.21
N LYS A 395 -11.91 -10.08 6.91
CA LYS A 395 -10.80 -10.99 7.24
C LYS A 395 -11.24 -12.23 8.00
N ASN A 396 -12.21 -12.11 8.89
CA ASN A 396 -12.75 -13.28 9.57
C ASN A 396 -13.41 -14.26 8.59
N ILE A 397 -14.21 -13.76 7.63
CA ILE A 397 -14.81 -14.61 6.59
C ILE A 397 -13.72 -15.23 5.72
N LEU A 398 -12.78 -14.43 5.22
CA LEU A 398 -11.66 -14.93 4.40
C LEU A 398 -10.84 -16.00 5.14
N SER A 399 -10.64 -15.86 6.45
CA SER A 399 -9.93 -16.88 7.26
C SER A 399 -10.71 -18.19 7.34
N TYR A 400 -12.05 -18.16 7.41
CA TYR A 400 -12.84 -19.37 7.25
C TYR A 400 -12.63 -20.01 5.88
N LEU A 401 -12.69 -19.22 4.80
CA LEU A 401 -12.50 -19.74 3.44
C LEU A 401 -11.10 -20.33 3.25
N LYS A 402 -10.06 -19.63 3.74
CA LYS A 402 -8.67 -20.12 3.73
C LYS A 402 -8.53 -21.45 4.45
N LEU A 403 -9.18 -21.63 5.61
CA LEU A 403 -9.12 -22.88 6.38
C LEU A 403 -9.74 -24.06 5.64
N PHE A 404 -10.77 -23.85 4.81
CA PHE A 404 -11.32 -24.91 3.95
C PHE A 404 -10.38 -25.27 2.80
N LEU A 405 -9.63 -24.29 2.29
CA LEU A 405 -8.63 -24.52 1.23
C LEU A 405 -7.35 -25.16 1.76
N ASN A 406 -6.87 -24.68 2.91
CA ASN A 406 -5.67 -25.17 3.59
C ASN A 406 -5.98 -25.50 5.05
N PRO A 407 -6.27 -26.78 5.38
CA PRO A 407 -6.52 -27.23 6.75
C PRO A 407 -5.32 -27.08 7.71
N SER A 408 -4.13 -26.80 7.20
CA SER A 408 -2.92 -26.59 8.00
C SER A 408 -2.67 -25.14 8.37
N ASP A 409 -3.50 -24.20 7.87
CA ASP A 409 -3.36 -22.75 8.14
C ASP A 409 -3.70 -22.43 9.61
N GLU A 410 -2.65 -22.38 10.43
CA GLU A 410 -2.77 -22.11 11.86
C GLU A 410 -3.32 -20.70 12.15
N MET A 411 -2.87 -19.69 11.40
CA MET A 411 -3.32 -18.31 11.62
C MET A 411 -4.80 -18.14 11.34
N SER A 412 -5.29 -18.73 10.24
CA SER A 412 -6.70 -18.75 9.93
C SER A 412 -7.52 -19.51 10.96
N PHE A 413 -7.03 -20.69 11.41
CA PHE A 413 -7.67 -21.47 12.46
C PHE A 413 -7.81 -20.67 13.77
N LEU A 414 -6.72 -20.07 14.27
CA LEU A 414 -6.72 -19.32 15.52
C LEU A 414 -7.64 -18.09 15.45
N ARG A 415 -7.77 -17.47 14.28
CA ARG A 415 -8.70 -16.36 14.08
C ARG A 415 -10.16 -16.76 14.18
N VAL A 416 -10.54 -17.92 13.65
CA VAL A 416 -11.95 -18.30 13.50
C VAL A 416 -12.47 -19.22 14.60
N ILE A 417 -11.61 -19.95 15.32
CA ILE A 417 -12.03 -20.96 16.30
C ILE A 417 -12.96 -20.38 17.39
N ASN A 418 -12.74 -19.16 17.83
CA ASN A 418 -13.57 -18.46 18.81
C ASN A 418 -14.34 -17.27 18.22
N PHE A 419 -14.52 -17.21 16.91
CA PHE A 419 -15.32 -16.19 16.24
C PHE A 419 -16.42 -16.81 15.37
N PRO A 420 -17.71 -16.49 15.57
CA PRO A 420 -18.30 -15.80 16.73
C PRO A 420 -17.94 -16.43 18.06
N LYS A 421 -18.11 -15.71 19.18
CA LYS A 421 -17.71 -16.18 20.51
C LYS A 421 -18.28 -17.57 20.84
N ARG A 422 -17.40 -18.57 21.06
CA ARG A 422 -17.73 -19.96 21.44
C ARG A 422 -17.24 -20.32 22.83
N GLY A 423 -16.70 -19.33 23.59
CA GLY A 423 -16.15 -19.57 24.92
C GLY A 423 -14.83 -20.35 24.90
N ILE A 424 -14.11 -20.34 23.76
CA ILE A 424 -12.77 -20.92 23.61
C ILE A 424 -11.76 -19.82 23.93
N GLY A 425 -11.29 -19.80 25.17
CA GLY A 425 -10.25 -18.84 25.61
C GLY A 425 -8.85 -19.45 25.52
N GLU A 426 -7.82 -18.64 25.88
CA GLU A 426 -6.41 -19.02 25.74
C GLU A 426 -6.06 -20.35 26.44
N GLY A 427 -6.56 -20.59 27.65
CA GLY A 427 -6.30 -21.87 28.35
C GLY A 427 -6.89 -23.11 27.64
N ALA A 428 -7.90 -22.96 26.77
CA ALA A 428 -8.38 -24.03 25.91
C ALA A 428 -7.50 -24.23 24.69
N LEU A 429 -6.99 -23.11 24.13
CA LEU A 429 -6.04 -23.11 23.02
C LEU A 429 -4.69 -23.70 23.42
N ASP A 430 -4.19 -23.42 24.62
CA ASP A 430 -2.94 -24.02 25.12
C ASP A 430 -3.04 -25.55 25.27
N LYS A 431 -4.19 -26.05 25.74
CA LYS A 431 -4.43 -27.49 25.79
C LYS A 431 -4.50 -28.09 24.38
N LEU A 432 -5.10 -27.37 23.43
CA LEU A 432 -5.17 -27.80 22.03
C LEU A 432 -3.77 -27.84 21.41
N ARG A 433 -2.94 -26.81 21.62
CA ARG A 433 -1.53 -26.75 21.16
C ARG A 433 -0.72 -27.90 21.75
N THR A 434 -0.83 -28.11 23.07
CA THR A 434 -0.17 -29.25 23.75
C THR A 434 -0.57 -30.59 23.14
N TYR A 435 -1.86 -30.80 22.92
CA TYR A 435 -2.37 -32.01 22.29
C TYR A 435 -1.85 -32.19 20.87
N ALA A 436 -1.90 -31.13 20.05
CA ALA A 436 -1.41 -31.10 18.68
C ALA A 436 0.08 -31.48 18.60
N THR A 437 0.91 -30.87 19.46
CA THR A 437 2.36 -31.16 19.55
C THR A 437 2.61 -32.63 19.95
N MET A 438 1.90 -33.15 20.98
CA MET A 438 2.07 -34.52 21.45
C MET A 438 1.72 -35.58 20.41
N HIS A 439 0.79 -35.26 19.49
CA HIS A 439 0.31 -36.22 18.50
C HIS A 439 0.79 -35.89 17.07
N ASN A 440 1.69 -34.91 16.92
CA ASN A 440 2.20 -34.46 15.63
C ASN A 440 1.06 -34.13 14.64
N GLN A 441 0.07 -33.35 15.11
CA GLN A 441 -1.13 -32.97 14.38
C GLN A 441 -1.17 -31.44 14.18
N THR A 442 -1.86 -31.01 13.12
CA THR A 442 -2.23 -29.58 12.99
C THR A 442 -3.27 -29.21 14.05
N LEU A 443 -3.46 -27.91 14.33
CA LEU A 443 -4.48 -27.46 15.31
C LEU A 443 -5.89 -27.88 14.90
N LEU A 444 -6.21 -27.88 13.61
CA LEU A 444 -7.51 -28.35 13.12
C LEU A 444 -7.67 -29.85 13.29
N GLN A 445 -6.64 -30.66 13.02
CA GLN A 445 -6.65 -32.11 13.26
C GLN A 445 -6.77 -32.45 14.76
N ALA A 446 -6.06 -31.71 15.60
CA ALA A 446 -6.18 -31.85 17.05
C ALA A 446 -7.59 -31.47 17.55
N CYS A 447 -8.18 -30.41 16.98
CA CYS A 447 -9.58 -30.03 17.23
C CYS A 447 -10.55 -31.18 16.85
N GLU A 448 -10.37 -31.77 15.68
CA GLU A 448 -11.11 -32.96 15.25
C GLU A 448 -10.96 -34.12 16.25
N SER A 449 -9.70 -34.47 16.56
CA SER A 449 -9.40 -35.62 17.45
C SER A 449 -10.01 -35.42 18.83
N ILE A 450 -9.91 -34.22 19.41
CA ILE A 450 -10.55 -33.92 20.71
C ILE A 450 -12.08 -33.93 20.59
N SER A 451 -12.64 -33.44 19.50
CA SER A 451 -14.09 -33.39 19.27
C SER A 451 -14.74 -34.80 19.22
N LYS A 452 -14.00 -35.77 18.69
CA LYS A 452 -14.45 -37.18 18.52
C LYS A 452 -14.16 -38.06 19.73
N GLN A 453 -13.54 -37.53 20.81
CA GLN A 453 -13.31 -38.32 22.03
C GLN A 453 -14.64 -38.70 22.73
N GLU A 454 -14.73 -39.89 23.25
CA GLU A 454 -15.92 -40.41 23.97
C GLU A 454 -16.14 -39.71 25.32
N THR A 455 -15.08 -39.17 25.94
CA THR A 455 -15.15 -38.45 27.21
C THR A 455 -15.75 -37.07 27.03
N GLN A 456 -17.01 -36.88 27.43
CA GLN A 456 -17.73 -35.60 27.33
C GLN A 456 -17.22 -34.57 28.36
N GLY A 457 -16.00 -34.05 28.17
CA GLY A 457 -15.47 -32.95 28.97
C GLY A 457 -15.90 -31.56 28.45
N PRO A 458 -15.81 -30.51 29.28
CA PRO A 458 -16.13 -29.15 28.85
C PRO A 458 -15.32 -28.68 27.64
N LEU A 459 -14.08 -29.13 27.50
CA LEU A 459 -13.20 -28.84 26.38
C LEU A 459 -13.69 -29.48 25.08
N GLN A 460 -14.04 -30.78 25.14
CA GLN A 460 -14.56 -31.54 24.01
C GLN A 460 -15.83 -30.88 23.43
N LYS A 461 -16.78 -30.47 24.29
CA LYS A 461 -18.04 -29.83 23.86
C LYS A 461 -17.81 -28.54 23.09
N LYS A 462 -16.80 -27.71 23.51
CA LYS A 462 -16.47 -26.48 22.86
C LYS A 462 -15.90 -26.67 21.44
N PHE A 463 -14.99 -27.66 21.30
CA PHE A 463 -14.39 -27.95 19.99
C PHE A 463 -15.37 -28.75 19.09
N ALA A 464 -16.21 -29.59 19.64
CA ALA A 464 -17.22 -30.34 18.89
C ALA A 464 -18.24 -29.43 18.19
N GLY A 465 -18.60 -28.29 18.81
CA GLY A 465 -19.47 -27.30 18.18
C GLY A 465 -18.86 -26.67 16.93
N PHE A 466 -17.57 -26.31 16.96
CA PHE A 466 -16.86 -25.81 15.81
C PHE A 466 -16.64 -26.88 14.74
N TRP A 467 -16.12 -28.06 15.17
CA TRP A 467 -15.82 -29.14 14.26
C TRP A 467 -17.06 -29.67 13.54
N GLY A 468 -18.19 -29.79 14.23
CA GLY A 468 -19.44 -30.26 13.63
C GLY A 468 -19.93 -29.40 12.47
N GLU A 469 -19.86 -28.06 12.61
CA GLU A 469 -20.21 -27.14 11.51
C GLU A 469 -19.16 -27.20 10.39
N TYR A 470 -17.87 -27.26 10.73
CA TYR A 470 -16.80 -27.39 9.74
C TYR A 470 -16.95 -28.68 8.92
N GLU A 471 -17.14 -29.82 9.56
CA GLU A 471 -17.32 -31.15 8.90
C GLU A 471 -18.58 -31.17 8.03
N LYS A 472 -19.67 -30.58 8.51
CA LYS A 472 -20.93 -30.47 7.76
C LYS A 472 -20.74 -29.67 6.45
N ILE A 473 -20.09 -28.50 6.54
CA ILE A 473 -19.82 -27.65 5.35
C ILE A 473 -18.88 -28.39 4.39
N LYS A 474 -17.81 -29.00 4.91
CA LYS A 474 -16.84 -29.76 4.10
C LYS A 474 -17.50 -30.88 3.29
N ASN A 475 -18.54 -31.53 3.85
CA ASN A 475 -19.27 -32.63 3.21
C ASN A 475 -20.46 -32.13 2.35
N THR A 476 -20.77 -30.86 2.35
CA THR A 476 -21.88 -30.31 1.56
C THR A 476 -21.40 -30.01 0.14
N ALA A 477 -22.01 -30.66 -0.85
CA ALA A 477 -21.76 -30.33 -2.24
C ALA A 477 -22.29 -28.92 -2.57
N THR A 478 -21.44 -28.03 -3.01
CA THR A 478 -21.80 -26.70 -3.49
C THR A 478 -21.44 -26.55 -4.96
N THR A 479 -22.32 -25.91 -5.72
CA THR A 479 -22.15 -25.76 -7.18
C THR A 479 -21.49 -24.45 -7.57
N SER A 480 -21.34 -23.51 -6.64
CA SER A 480 -20.69 -22.22 -6.91
C SER A 480 -20.00 -21.63 -5.69
N VAL A 481 -19.01 -20.76 -5.93
CA VAL A 481 -18.30 -20.00 -4.88
C VAL A 481 -19.26 -19.16 -4.05
N VAL A 482 -20.27 -18.54 -4.68
CA VAL A 482 -21.29 -17.72 -3.99
C VAL A 482 -22.06 -18.56 -2.96
N GLN A 483 -22.51 -19.75 -3.37
CA GLN A 483 -23.24 -20.65 -2.46
C GLN A 483 -22.36 -21.12 -1.30
N PHE A 484 -21.09 -21.43 -1.55
CA PHE A 484 -20.15 -21.82 -0.52
C PHE A 484 -19.92 -20.70 0.51
N VAL A 485 -19.70 -19.47 0.04
CA VAL A 485 -19.50 -18.30 0.91
C VAL A 485 -20.72 -18.03 1.78
N LYS A 486 -21.93 -18.07 1.20
CA LYS A 486 -23.19 -17.92 1.95
C LYS A 486 -23.35 -19.04 2.98
N LEU A 487 -23.08 -20.29 2.59
CA LEU A 487 -23.13 -21.45 3.49
C LEU A 487 -22.19 -21.29 4.70
N VAL A 488 -20.97 -20.79 4.49
CA VAL A 488 -20.00 -20.51 5.57
C VAL A 488 -20.53 -19.43 6.51
N ILE A 489 -21.02 -18.30 5.96
CA ILE A 489 -21.53 -17.18 6.75
C ILE A 489 -22.72 -17.63 7.63
N ASP A 490 -23.63 -18.39 7.06
CA ASP A 490 -24.87 -18.83 7.74
C ASP A 490 -24.58 -19.94 8.75
N SER A 491 -23.85 -21.00 8.39
CA SER A 491 -23.59 -22.14 9.26
C SER A 491 -22.78 -21.76 10.50
N PHE A 492 -21.78 -20.90 10.36
CA PHE A 492 -21.03 -20.39 11.51
C PHE A 492 -21.71 -19.22 12.21
N ASN A 493 -22.89 -18.78 11.71
CA ASN A 493 -23.69 -17.69 12.26
C ASN A 493 -22.87 -16.39 12.44
N ILE A 494 -22.06 -16.04 11.43
CA ILE A 494 -21.08 -14.94 11.51
C ILE A 494 -21.76 -13.60 11.80
N ARG A 495 -22.95 -13.37 11.25
CA ARG A 495 -23.73 -12.13 11.45
C ARG A 495 -24.12 -11.90 12.91
N SER A 496 -24.32 -12.96 13.69
CA SER A 496 -24.66 -12.85 15.11
C SER A 496 -23.58 -12.27 16.01
N ALA A 497 -22.37 -12.12 15.47
CA ALA A 497 -21.29 -11.45 16.19
C ALA A 497 -21.48 -9.93 16.31
N TYR A 498 -22.46 -9.35 15.59
CA TYR A 498 -22.67 -7.92 15.46
C TYR A 498 -24.11 -7.54 15.77
N ASN A 499 -24.31 -6.46 16.53
CA ASN A 499 -25.62 -5.94 16.91
C ASN A 499 -26.08 -4.86 15.89
N PRO A 500 -27.19 -5.05 15.16
CA PRO A 500 -27.67 -4.08 14.17
C PRO A 500 -28.12 -2.74 14.78
N ASP A 501 -28.41 -2.70 16.08
CA ASP A 501 -28.85 -1.46 16.77
C ASP A 501 -27.66 -0.54 17.10
N ILE A 502 -26.41 -1.01 16.95
CA ILE A 502 -25.20 -0.23 17.15
C ILE A 502 -24.65 0.17 15.79
N GLU A 503 -24.59 1.47 15.50
CA GLU A 503 -24.21 2.02 14.20
C GLU A 503 -22.89 1.40 13.65
N GLN A 504 -21.83 1.40 14.45
CA GLN A 504 -20.53 0.83 14.07
C GLN A 504 -20.55 -0.69 13.81
N GLU A 505 -21.44 -1.42 14.45
CA GLU A 505 -21.61 -2.87 14.24
C GLU A 505 -22.56 -3.16 13.06
N ASN A 506 -23.54 -2.29 12.83
CA ASN A 506 -24.39 -2.33 11.65
C ASN A 506 -23.57 -2.10 10.37
N ASP A 507 -22.58 -1.20 10.40
CA ASP A 507 -21.64 -1.00 9.27
C ASP A 507 -20.90 -2.28 8.91
N LYS A 508 -20.54 -3.11 9.90
CA LYS A 508 -19.92 -4.42 9.65
C LYS A 508 -20.87 -5.41 8.99
N LEU A 509 -22.15 -5.38 9.36
CA LEU A 509 -23.17 -6.18 8.68
C LEU A 509 -23.34 -5.76 7.22
N ILE A 510 -23.37 -4.45 6.96
CA ILE A 510 -23.41 -3.91 5.59
C ILE A 510 -22.14 -4.34 4.81
N ASN A 511 -20.97 -4.31 5.43
CA ASN A 511 -19.74 -4.78 4.80
C ASN A 511 -19.80 -6.28 4.44
N ILE A 512 -20.40 -7.12 5.27
CA ILE A 512 -20.63 -8.54 4.96
C ILE A 512 -21.53 -8.70 3.74
N ASP A 513 -22.59 -7.89 3.61
CA ASP A 513 -23.47 -7.91 2.44
C ASP A 513 -22.74 -7.45 1.17
N GLN A 514 -21.95 -6.39 1.29
CA GLN A 514 -21.08 -5.93 0.19
C GLN A 514 -20.07 -6.99 -0.23
N PHE A 515 -19.51 -7.75 0.72
CA PHE A 515 -18.61 -8.85 0.40
C PHE A 515 -19.31 -9.94 -0.41
N VAL A 516 -20.53 -10.33 -0.02
CA VAL A 516 -21.31 -11.31 -0.80
C VAL A 516 -21.58 -10.79 -2.21
N THR A 517 -21.94 -9.51 -2.33
CA THR A 517 -22.16 -8.86 -3.63
C THR A 517 -20.87 -8.84 -4.48
N ALA A 518 -19.72 -8.59 -3.88
CA ALA A 518 -18.43 -8.65 -4.57
C ALA A 518 -18.12 -10.06 -5.10
N VAL A 519 -18.42 -11.10 -4.31
CA VAL A 519 -18.30 -12.51 -4.76
C VAL A 519 -19.22 -12.79 -5.95
N GLU A 520 -20.49 -12.34 -5.89
CA GLU A 520 -21.44 -12.48 -6.99
C GLU A 520 -20.95 -11.79 -8.27
N GLY A 521 -20.40 -10.58 -8.12
CA GLY A 521 -19.81 -9.82 -9.22
C GLY A 521 -18.58 -10.52 -9.84
N ALA A 522 -17.72 -11.11 -9.01
CA ALA A 522 -16.56 -11.87 -9.48
C ALA A 522 -16.98 -13.11 -10.28
N VAL A 523 -17.93 -13.90 -9.78
CA VAL A 523 -18.46 -15.09 -10.46
C VAL A 523 -19.21 -14.70 -11.75
N SER A 524 -19.90 -13.56 -11.77
CA SER A 524 -20.57 -13.07 -13.01
C SER A 524 -19.57 -12.73 -14.11
N LYS A 525 -18.38 -12.24 -13.75
CA LYS A 525 -17.29 -11.92 -14.68
C LYS A 525 -16.53 -13.18 -15.14
N GLN A 526 -16.41 -14.17 -14.26
CA GLN A 526 -15.73 -15.44 -14.50
C GLN A 526 -16.58 -16.59 -13.93
N PRO A 527 -17.47 -17.20 -14.74
CA PRO A 527 -18.41 -18.23 -14.27
C PRO A 527 -17.75 -19.51 -13.73
N ASP A 528 -16.54 -19.83 -14.17
CA ASP A 528 -15.71 -20.97 -13.79
C ASP A 528 -14.74 -20.65 -12.62
N LEU A 529 -14.86 -19.48 -12.01
CA LEU A 529 -14.03 -19.04 -10.88
C LEU A 529 -14.12 -20.04 -9.72
N THR A 530 -12.96 -20.54 -9.29
CA THR A 530 -12.86 -21.43 -8.14
C THR A 530 -12.74 -20.64 -6.83
N LEU A 531 -13.03 -21.27 -5.69
CA LEU A 531 -12.83 -20.67 -4.37
C LEU A 531 -11.36 -20.26 -4.14
N GLY A 532 -10.42 -21.11 -4.59
CA GLY A 532 -8.99 -20.84 -4.47
C GLY A 532 -8.60 -19.57 -5.23
N GLU A 533 -8.98 -19.48 -6.50
CA GLU A 533 -8.71 -18.29 -7.34
C GLU A 533 -9.36 -17.03 -6.77
N PHE A 534 -10.59 -17.13 -6.24
CA PHE A 534 -11.24 -15.98 -5.60
C PHE A 534 -10.43 -15.47 -4.39
N VAL A 535 -10.04 -16.37 -3.49
CA VAL A 535 -9.26 -16.00 -2.28
C VAL A 535 -7.89 -15.47 -2.65
N GLU A 536 -7.23 -16.01 -3.68
CA GLU A 536 -5.97 -15.52 -4.20
C GLU A 536 -6.10 -14.10 -4.78
N ASN A 537 -7.09 -13.89 -5.65
CA ASN A 537 -7.34 -12.59 -6.26
C ASN A 537 -7.56 -11.51 -5.20
N VAL A 538 -8.39 -11.80 -4.18
CA VAL A 538 -8.64 -10.90 -3.05
C VAL A 538 -7.38 -10.63 -2.24
N THR A 539 -6.56 -11.66 -1.99
CA THR A 539 -5.34 -11.52 -1.19
C THR A 539 -4.26 -10.71 -1.93
N LEU A 540 -4.19 -10.85 -3.26
CA LEU A 540 -3.22 -10.15 -4.12
C LEU A 540 -3.72 -8.77 -4.60
N GLU A 541 -4.93 -8.32 -4.19
CA GLU A 541 -5.48 -7.03 -4.59
C GLU A 541 -4.72 -5.87 -3.94
N SER A 542 -4.32 -4.88 -4.75
CA SER A 542 -3.66 -3.66 -4.30
C SER A 542 -4.66 -2.51 -4.13
N ASP A 543 -4.25 -1.43 -3.43
CA ASP A 543 -5.09 -0.23 -3.24
C ASP A 543 -5.50 0.43 -4.56
N ALA A 544 -4.64 0.32 -5.59
CA ALA A 544 -4.90 0.84 -6.91
C ALA A 544 -5.99 0.04 -7.65
N ASP A 545 -6.16 -1.24 -7.32
CA ASP A 545 -7.13 -2.12 -7.98
C ASP A 545 -8.60 -1.75 -7.63
N GLY A 546 -8.83 -1.17 -6.45
CA GLY A 546 -10.15 -0.71 -5.98
C GLY A 546 -10.62 0.63 -6.56
N MET A 547 -9.81 1.32 -7.37
CA MET A 547 -10.16 2.62 -7.97
C MET A 547 -10.90 2.43 -9.30
N GLU A 548 -12.21 2.26 -9.27
CA GLU A 548 -13.03 2.31 -10.49
C GLU A 548 -13.37 3.77 -10.86
N ASN A 549 -13.31 4.08 -12.16
CA ASN A 549 -13.64 5.43 -12.69
C ASN A 549 -15.16 5.70 -12.79
N SER A 550 -15.99 4.73 -12.39
CA SER A 550 -17.45 4.79 -12.61
C SER A 550 -18.19 5.70 -11.61
N ASP A 551 -17.57 6.02 -10.47
CA ASP A 551 -18.24 6.79 -9.40
C ASP A 551 -17.88 8.26 -9.48
N ASN A 552 -18.90 9.13 -9.54
CA ASN A 552 -18.73 10.59 -9.61
C ASN A 552 -18.33 11.19 -8.25
N HIS A 553 -17.10 10.89 -7.78
CA HIS A 553 -16.53 11.35 -6.51
C HIS A 553 -15.13 11.96 -6.70
N VAL A 554 -14.83 13.01 -5.94
CA VAL A 554 -13.46 13.52 -5.78
C VAL A 554 -12.60 12.45 -5.10
N LYS A 555 -11.42 12.18 -5.64
CA LYS A 555 -10.50 11.19 -5.08
C LYS A 555 -9.50 11.86 -4.12
N LEU A 556 -9.56 11.45 -2.84
CA LEU A 556 -8.56 11.79 -1.81
C LEU A 556 -7.59 10.61 -1.68
N ALA A 557 -6.30 10.80 -2.01
CA ALA A 557 -5.37 9.69 -2.04
C ALA A 557 -3.93 10.12 -1.75
N THR A 558 -3.11 9.16 -1.31
CA THR A 558 -1.66 9.37 -1.35
C THR A 558 -1.14 9.31 -2.80
N ILE A 559 -0.03 9.99 -3.06
CA ILE A 559 0.59 10.02 -4.40
C ILE A 559 0.95 8.60 -4.85
N HIS A 560 1.39 7.73 -3.93
CA HIS A 560 1.72 6.34 -4.25
C HIS A 560 0.51 5.54 -4.76
N ALA A 561 -0.67 5.76 -4.16
CA ALA A 561 -1.89 5.03 -4.52
C ALA A 561 -2.42 5.38 -5.92
N VAL A 562 -2.06 6.54 -6.46
CA VAL A 562 -2.53 7.00 -7.78
C VAL A 562 -1.52 6.82 -8.91
N LYS A 563 -0.41 6.11 -8.67
CA LYS A 563 0.52 5.76 -9.74
C LYS A 563 -0.22 4.94 -10.81
N GLY A 564 -0.01 5.30 -12.08
CA GLY A 564 -0.73 4.68 -13.22
C GLY A 564 -2.07 5.35 -13.56
N LEU A 565 -2.66 6.15 -12.66
CA LEU A 565 -3.91 6.88 -12.91
C LEU A 565 -3.67 8.27 -13.50
N GLU A 566 -4.76 8.91 -13.97
CA GLU A 566 -4.75 10.27 -14.54
C GLU A 566 -6.06 10.98 -14.22
N PHE A 567 -6.01 12.31 -14.07
CA PHE A 567 -7.14 13.15 -13.68
C PHE A 567 -7.06 14.49 -14.38
N LYS A 568 -8.19 15.06 -14.80
CA LYS A 568 -8.20 16.36 -15.46
C LYS A 568 -7.67 17.47 -14.55
N VAL A 569 -8.04 17.41 -13.25
CA VAL A 569 -7.66 18.42 -12.26
C VAL A 569 -7.01 17.75 -11.05
N VAL A 570 -5.78 18.14 -10.73
CA VAL A 570 -5.02 17.61 -9.60
C VAL A 570 -4.67 18.74 -8.63
N PHE A 571 -4.93 18.47 -7.34
CA PHE A 571 -4.41 19.25 -6.23
C PHE A 571 -3.32 18.43 -5.54
N VAL A 572 -2.10 19.00 -5.40
CA VAL A 572 -1.04 18.41 -4.56
C VAL A 572 -0.93 19.27 -3.32
N VAL A 573 -1.26 18.67 -2.17
CA VAL A 573 -1.43 19.38 -0.91
C VAL A 573 -0.34 19.06 0.10
N GLY A 574 -0.14 19.95 1.09
CA GLY A 574 0.85 19.76 2.13
C GLY A 574 2.29 19.91 1.64
N LEU A 575 2.55 20.82 0.69
CA LEU A 575 3.90 21.07 0.17
C LEU A 575 4.77 21.86 1.15
N GLU A 576 5.18 21.18 2.20
CA GLU A 576 5.93 21.72 3.34
C GLU A 576 7.14 20.84 3.64
N GLU A 577 8.29 21.46 4.00
CA GLU A 577 9.46 20.70 4.46
C GLU A 577 9.11 19.78 5.64
N LYS A 578 9.64 18.55 5.65
CA LYS A 578 9.35 17.47 6.59
C LYS A 578 8.00 16.76 6.36
N ILE A 579 7.12 17.28 5.52
CA ILE A 579 5.86 16.63 5.10
C ILE A 579 6.01 16.14 3.65
N PHE A 580 6.31 17.03 2.73
CA PHE A 580 6.62 16.71 1.35
C PHE A 580 7.68 17.71 0.80
N PRO A 581 8.97 17.30 0.78
CA PRO A 581 9.53 15.96 1.06
C PRO A 581 9.53 15.56 2.54
N ILE A 582 9.43 14.25 2.80
CA ILE A 582 9.71 13.70 4.13
C ILE A 582 11.21 13.74 4.38
N ILE A 583 11.61 14.34 5.51
CA ILE A 583 12.99 14.37 5.97
C ILE A 583 13.03 13.67 7.32
N ARG A 584 13.65 12.49 7.40
CA ARG A 584 13.84 11.74 8.64
C ARG A 584 15.15 12.19 9.32
N ASN A 585 15.07 12.56 10.59
CA ASN A 585 16.24 12.87 11.45
C ASN A 585 17.23 13.93 10.93
N ASN A 586 16.76 14.91 10.14
CA ASN A 586 17.58 15.96 9.51
C ASN A 586 18.73 15.46 8.61
N ILE A 587 18.78 14.17 8.29
CA ILE A 587 19.76 13.55 7.42
C ILE A 587 18.97 12.74 6.37
N SER A 588 18.53 13.39 5.30
CA SER A 588 18.12 12.68 4.11
C SER A 588 19.36 12.42 3.26
N THR A 589 19.56 11.20 2.81
CA THR A 589 20.57 10.89 1.80
C THR A 589 20.18 11.57 0.47
N ASN A 590 21.14 11.82 -0.43
CA ASN A 590 20.81 12.35 -1.75
C ASN A 590 19.82 11.44 -2.50
N SER A 591 19.95 10.13 -2.33
CA SER A 591 19.08 9.12 -2.95
C SER A 591 17.62 9.23 -2.46
N GLU A 592 17.40 9.36 -1.14
CA GLU A 592 16.05 9.56 -0.59
C GLU A 592 15.41 10.86 -1.09
N MET A 593 16.18 11.93 -1.23
CA MET A 593 15.68 13.17 -1.77
C MET A 593 15.36 13.10 -3.26
N GLU A 594 16.11 12.32 -4.02
CA GLU A 594 15.81 12.05 -5.42
C GLU A 594 14.53 11.20 -5.56
N GLU A 595 14.28 10.27 -4.64
CA GLU A 595 13.02 9.51 -4.62
C GLU A 595 11.81 10.40 -4.29
N GLU A 596 11.90 11.27 -3.26
CA GLU A 596 10.84 12.24 -2.96
C GLU A 596 10.58 13.19 -4.14
N ARG A 597 11.62 13.52 -4.92
CA ARG A 597 11.47 14.35 -6.14
C ARG A 597 10.82 13.56 -7.27
N ARG A 598 11.11 12.25 -7.42
CA ARG A 598 10.37 11.37 -8.34
C ARG A 598 8.89 11.27 -7.92
N LEU A 599 8.62 11.25 -6.62
CA LEU A 599 7.24 11.25 -6.13
C LEU A 599 6.51 12.54 -6.49
N MET A 600 7.18 13.71 -6.39
CA MET A 600 6.62 14.98 -6.86
C MET A 600 6.40 15.00 -8.38
N TYR A 601 7.34 14.45 -9.15
CA TYR A 601 7.18 14.27 -10.59
C TYR A 601 5.97 13.38 -10.92
N VAL A 602 5.78 12.27 -10.20
CA VAL A 602 4.59 11.43 -10.34
C VAL A 602 3.33 12.22 -10.05
N ALA A 603 3.27 12.99 -8.95
CA ALA A 603 2.10 13.78 -8.58
C ALA A 603 1.72 14.79 -9.68
N ILE A 604 2.70 15.55 -10.19
CA ILE A 604 2.49 16.53 -11.27
C ILE A 604 1.97 15.85 -12.54
N THR A 605 2.57 14.70 -12.93
CA THR A 605 2.22 13.99 -14.16
C THR A 605 0.91 13.20 -14.09
N ARG A 606 0.19 13.25 -12.95
CA ARG A 606 -1.20 12.76 -12.88
C ARG A 606 -2.19 13.74 -13.47
N ALA A 607 -1.83 15.02 -13.58
CA ALA A 607 -2.69 16.06 -14.11
C ALA A 607 -2.72 16.07 -15.65
N GLU A 608 -3.92 16.15 -16.22
CA GLU A 608 -4.13 16.34 -17.65
C GLU A 608 -4.24 17.82 -18.01
N GLU A 609 -5.15 18.56 -17.37
CA GLU A 609 -5.54 19.92 -17.77
C GLU A 609 -5.12 21.00 -16.77
N ARG A 610 -5.27 20.73 -15.44
CA ARG A 610 -5.04 21.73 -14.38
C ARG A 610 -4.29 21.14 -13.19
N LEU A 611 -3.36 21.94 -12.66
CA LEU A 611 -2.56 21.58 -11.49
C LEU A 611 -2.55 22.70 -10.46
N TYR A 612 -2.89 22.38 -9.22
CA TYR A 612 -2.85 23.25 -8.06
C TYR A 612 -1.90 22.68 -7.02
N LEU A 613 -1.01 23.52 -6.49
CA LEU A 613 -0.01 23.19 -5.49
C LEU A 613 -0.30 23.98 -4.21
N THR A 614 -0.55 23.31 -3.09
CA THR A 614 -0.95 24.02 -1.87
C THR A 614 -0.08 23.69 -0.67
N ARG A 615 0.04 24.64 0.24
CA ARG A 615 0.71 24.50 1.53
C ARG A 615 0.09 25.41 2.59
N THR A 616 0.50 25.20 3.84
CA THR A 616 0.11 26.06 4.96
C THR A 616 1.33 26.79 5.57
N LYS A 617 1.08 27.84 6.35
CA LYS A 617 2.10 28.48 7.18
C LYS A 617 2.27 27.78 8.52
N CYS A 618 1.20 27.16 9.01
CA CYS A 618 1.13 26.49 10.29
C CYS A 618 0.18 25.28 10.14
N ARG A 619 0.58 24.12 10.65
CA ARG A 619 -0.20 22.88 10.55
C ARG A 619 -0.27 22.16 11.88
N TYR A 620 -1.45 21.61 12.19
CA TYR A 620 -1.63 20.70 13.30
C TYR A 620 -1.49 19.26 12.81
N LEU A 621 -0.45 18.58 13.29
CA LEU A 621 -0.16 17.19 12.90
C LEU A 621 0.38 16.42 14.09
N TYR A 622 -0.10 15.18 14.30
CA TYR A 622 0.32 14.30 15.41
C TYR A 622 0.24 14.96 16.81
N GLY A 623 -0.81 15.75 17.06
CA GLY A 623 -1.04 16.38 18.35
C GLY A 623 -0.24 17.67 18.60
N LYS A 624 0.54 18.13 17.61
CA LYS A 624 1.36 19.35 17.71
C LYS A 624 1.03 20.33 16.59
N ARG A 625 1.11 21.61 16.93
CA ARG A 625 0.96 22.69 15.94
C ARG A 625 2.35 23.29 15.68
N ASP A 626 2.83 23.11 14.44
CA ASP A 626 4.14 23.61 14.04
C ASP A 626 4.03 24.60 12.88
N PHE A 627 4.92 25.59 12.86
CA PHE A 627 5.11 26.46 11.70
C PHE A 627 5.92 25.73 10.63
N SER A 628 5.39 25.71 9.41
CA SER A 628 5.93 24.96 8.30
C SER A 628 6.75 25.85 7.37
N ASN A 629 7.94 25.40 7.01
CA ASN A 629 8.69 26.00 5.92
C ASN A 629 8.12 25.51 4.57
N PRO A 630 8.14 26.36 3.52
CA PRO A 630 7.76 25.93 2.18
C PRO A 630 8.58 24.71 1.73
N SER A 631 7.95 23.78 1.04
CA SER A 631 8.65 22.69 0.37
C SER A 631 9.69 23.24 -0.62
N ARG A 632 10.89 22.65 -0.62
CA ARG A 632 11.92 22.96 -1.62
C ARG A 632 11.44 22.77 -3.05
N PHE A 633 10.47 21.89 -3.26
CA PHE A 633 9.88 21.63 -4.57
C PHE A 633 9.19 22.88 -5.15
N LEU A 634 8.56 23.72 -4.32
CA LEU A 634 8.00 25.01 -4.77
C LEU A 634 9.09 25.98 -5.24
N THR A 635 10.25 25.97 -4.56
CA THR A 635 11.42 26.74 -4.97
C THR A 635 12.03 26.20 -6.27
N GLU A 636 12.16 24.87 -6.40
CA GLU A 636 12.68 24.22 -7.60
C GLU A 636 11.76 24.49 -8.81
N LEU A 637 10.45 24.57 -8.60
CA LEU A 637 9.47 24.98 -9.60
C LEU A 637 9.48 26.50 -9.89
N GLY A 638 10.14 27.29 -9.04
CA GLY A 638 10.19 28.75 -9.16
C GLY A 638 8.90 29.48 -8.76
N LEU A 639 8.04 28.78 -7.99
CA LEU A 639 6.79 29.34 -7.47
C LEU A 639 6.99 30.06 -6.14
N GLU A 640 8.08 29.77 -5.44
CA GLU A 640 8.51 30.49 -4.23
C GLU A 640 10.01 30.80 -4.26
N LYS A 641 10.42 31.89 -3.57
CA LYS A 641 11.83 32.25 -3.41
C LYS A 641 12.49 31.36 -2.35
N LYS A 642 13.78 31.03 -2.51
CA LYS A 642 14.57 30.38 -1.47
C LYS A 642 14.48 31.20 -0.17
N VAL A 643 13.87 30.61 0.87
CA VAL A 643 13.98 31.13 2.21
C VAL A 643 15.36 30.71 2.70
N ALA A 644 16.23 31.66 3.06
CA ALA A 644 17.49 31.32 3.71
C ALA A 644 17.17 30.52 4.98
N PRO A 645 17.88 29.42 5.26
CA PRO A 645 17.66 28.69 6.50
C PRO A 645 17.81 29.65 7.66
N ILE A 646 16.79 29.77 8.48
CA ILE A 646 16.91 30.46 9.77
C ILE A 646 17.84 29.59 10.58
N ILE A 647 19.13 29.88 10.54
CA ILE A 647 20.09 29.35 11.47
C ILE A 647 19.66 29.97 12.81
N ALA A 648 19.10 29.15 13.69
CA ALA A 648 18.92 29.51 15.08
C ALA A 648 20.32 29.76 15.66
N SER A 649 20.81 30.98 15.48
CA SER A 649 21.99 31.41 16.15
C SER A 649 21.63 31.52 17.63
N GLU A 650 22.22 30.67 18.46
CA GLU A 650 22.33 30.86 19.90
C GLU A 650 23.10 32.18 20.17
N HIS A 651 22.41 33.26 20.03
CA HIS A 651 22.83 34.54 20.60
C HIS A 651 21.74 35.00 21.56
N ARG A 652 21.92 34.60 22.84
CA ARG A 652 21.37 35.32 23.96
C ARG A 652 21.88 36.77 23.91
N GLN A 653 21.20 37.64 23.17
CA GLN A 653 21.29 39.06 23.38
C GLN A 653 20.23 39.48 24.42
N LYS A 654 20.71 39.99 25.52
CA LYS A 654 19.95 40.71 26.54
C LYS A 654 19.13 41.81 25.84
N PHE A 655 17.84 41.66 25.75
CA PHE A 655 16.95 42.75 25.38
C PHE A 655 16.78 43.66 26.61
N SER A 656 17.45 44.81 26.58
CA SER A 656 17.13 45.93 27.41
C SER A 656 15.80 46.55 26.95
N SER A 657 14.97 46.83 27.91
CA SER A 657 13.69 47.54 27.89
C SER A 657 13.49 48.48 26.71
N PHE A 658 12.55 48.17 25.81
CA PHE A 658 11.92 49.12 24.92
C PHE A 658 10.51 49.43 25.39
N ASN A 659 10.23 50.73 25.63
CA ASN A 659 8.95 51.29 26.04
C ASN A 659 7.83 50.94 25.03
N VAL A 660 6.83 50.21 25.48
CA VAL A 660 5.56 50.02 24.78
C VAL A 660 4.64 51.19 25.14
N SER A 661 4.75 52.27 24.38
CA SER A 661 3.75 53.33 24.39
C SER A 661 3.64 53.88 22.96
N ASN A 662 2.87 53.21 22.09
CA ASN A 662 2.23 53.77 20.88
C ASN A 662 1.73 52.66 19.93
N PHE A 663 0.86 51.79 20.41
CA PHE A 663 0.03 50.95 19.52
C PHE A 663 -1.37 50.71 20.13
N ASN A 664 -1.98 51.77 20.64
CA ASN A 664 -3.39 51.74 21.01
C ASN A 664 -4.14 52.80 20.18
N ASN A 665 -4.35 52.51 18.89
CA ASN A 665 -5.39 53.22 18.13
C ASN A 665 -5.63 52.53 16.77
N PHE A 666 -6.11 51.25 16.80
CA PHE A 666 -6.83 50.65 15.66
C PHE A 666 -7.38 49.27 16.09
N ARG A 667 -8.28 49.28 17.05
CA ARG A 667 -9.21 48.16 17.26
C ARG A 667 -10.39 48.63 18.09
N GLN A 668 -11.34 49.22 17.43
CA GLN A 668 -12.75 49.19 17.82
C GLN A 668 -13.55 48.83 16.59
N LYS A 669 -13.94 47.55 16.50
CA LYS A 669 -15.30 47.05 16.23
C LYS A 669 -15.29 45.54 15.97
N GLU A 670 -16.09 44.89 16.83
CA GLU A 670 -16.67 43.54 16.61
C GLU A 670 -15.73 42.34 16.63
N ASN A 671 -15.68 41.50 17.68
CA ASN A 671 -16.63 40.43 17.90
C ASN A 671 -16.34 39.69 19.20
N ASN A 672 -17.42 39.28 19.87
CA ASN A 672 -17.43 38.38 21.00
C ASN A 672 -16.81 37.03 20.62
N SER A 673 -15.66 36.70 21.20
CA SER A 673 -15.17 35.34 21.33
C SER A 673 -14.78 35.13 22.80
N PHE A 674 -15.32 34.06 23.38
CA PHE A 674 -15.04 33.63 24.76
C PHE A 674 -13.55 33.35 24.95
N GLU A 675 -12.80 34.26 25.47
CA GLU A 675 -11.49 33.98 26.08
C GLU A 675 -11.73 33.43 27.49
N THR A 676 -11.44 32.17 27.72
CA THR A 676 -11.31 31.61 29.04
C THR A 676 -10.13 32.32 29.72
N PRO A 677 -10.29 32.88 30.91
CA PRO A 677 -9.22 33.55 31.61
C PRO A 677 -8.08 32.55 31.92
N LYS A 678 -6.85 32.87 31.51
CA LYS A 678 -5.66 32.06 31.84
C LYS A 678 -5.56 31.96 33.34
N LYS A 679 -5.63 30.74 33.90
CA LYS A 679 -5.45 30.50 35.33
C LYS A 679 -4.09 31.03 35.81
N ASP A 680 -4.11 31.73 36.95
CA ASP A 680 -2.87 32.14 37.64
C ASP A 680 -2.25 30.88 38.27
N LEU A 681 -1.11 30.44 37.73
CA LEU A 681 -0.44 29.24 38.20
C LEU A 681 0.40 29.49 39.49
N SER A 682 0.57 30.73 39.92
CA SER A 682 1.31 31.07 41.12
C SER A 682 0.70 30.56 42.43
N ILE A 683 -0.56 30.10 42.35
CA ILE A 683 -1.30 29.52 43.47
C ILE A 683 -0.85 28.08 43.80
N TYR A 684 -0.23 27.35 42.85
CA TYR A 684 0.22 25.98 43.05
C TYR A 684 1.67 25.93 43.56
N ARG A 685 1.93 25.07 44.54
CA ARG A 685 3.30 24.90 45.12
C ARG A 685 3.61 23.41 45.25
N VAL A 686 4.88 23.06 45.07
CA VAL A 686 5.38 21.71 45.36
C VAL A 686 5.13 21.36 46.82
N GLY A 687 4.61 20.18 47.07
CA GLY A 687 4.24 19.70 48.41
C GLY A 687 2.82 20.05 48.87
N GLN A 688 2.06 20.79 48.06
CA GLN A 688 0.66 21.19 48.35
C GLN A 688 -0.31 20.04 48.06
N ASN A 689 -1.30 19.89 48.94
CA ASN A 689 -2.38 18.92 48.75
C ASN A 689 -3.45 19.53 47.82
N VAL A 690 -3.93 18.73 46.87
CA VAL A 690 -4.95 19.11 45.93
C VAL A 690 -5.94 17.94 45.71
N THR A 691 -7.17 18.26 45.38
CA THR A 691 -8.13 17.23 44.99
C THR A 691 -8.51 17.38 43.49
N HIS A 692 -8.63 16.28 42.79
CA HIS A 692 -9.03 16.24 41.40
C HIS A 692 -10.35 15.47 41.27
N THR A 693 -11.29 15.98 40.49
CA THR A 693 -12.65 15.42 40.38
C THR A 693 -12.70 13.94 39.98
N ARG A 694 -11.68 13.43 39.29
CA ARG A 694 -11.59 12.04 38.83
C ARG A 694 -10.60 11.19 39.62
N PHE A 695 -9.50 11.78 40.14
CA PHE A 695 -8.41 11.05 40.76
C PHE A 695 -8.38 11.17 42.29
N GLY A 696 -9.31 11.94 42.88
CA GLY A 696 -9.35 12.13 44.33
C GLY A 696 -8.23 13.04 44.85
N ASP A 697 -7.86 12.82 46.12
CA ASP A 697 -6.86 13.63 46.81
C ASP A 697 -5.44 13.22 46.41
N GLY A 698 -4.58 14.21 46.23
CA GLY A 698 -3.19 14.00 45.82
C GLY A 698 -2.28 15.12 46.28
N LYS A 699 -0.97 14.89 46.18
CA LYS A 699 0.07 15.84 46.55
C LYS A 699 0.94 16.22 45.38
N ILE A 700 1.14 17.50 45.13
CA ILE A 700 2.00 18.01 44.06
C ILE A 700 3.47 17.66 44.38
N ILE A 701 4.11 16.91 43.49
CA ILE A 701 5.52 16.49 43.62
C ILE A 701 6.43 17.45 42.85
N SER A 702 6.06 17.86 41.68
CA SER A 702 6.82 18.79 40.83
C SER A 702 5.88 19.71 40.06
N ILE A 703 6.36 20.90 39.68
CA ILE A 703 5.64 21.85 38.82
C ILE A 703 6.60 22.31 37.73
N ASP A 704 6.19 22.17 36.51
CA ASP A 704 6.84 22.78 35.36
C ASP A 704 6.03 24.00 34.89
N LEU A 705 6.60 25.17 35.08
CA LEU A 705 5.96 26.44 34.72
C LEU A 705 6.13 26.77 33.25
N VAL A 706 7.04 26.10 32.52
CA VAL A 706 7.25 26.29 31.09
C VAL A 706 6.18 25.52 30.33
N ASP A 707 6.00 24.24 30.67
CA ASP A 707 4.99 23.37 30.08
C ASP A 707 3.63 23.48 30.79
N ARG A 708 3.55 24.34 31.85
CA ARG A 708 2.32 24.63 32.63
C ARG A 708 1.65 23.37 33.18
N CYS A 709 2.45 22.39 33.63
CA CYS A 709 1.98 21.10 34.14
C CYS A 709 2.57 20.83 35.55
N ALA A 710 1.96 19.88 36.28
CA ALA A 710 2.46 19.40 37.56
C ALA A 710 2.34 17.87 37.65
N ASP A 711 3.33 17.25 38.28
CA ASP A 711 3.24 15.85 38.68
C ASP A 711 2.59 15.79 40.06
N ILE A 712 1.49 15.08 40.14
CA ILE A 712 0.67 14.94 41.35
C ILE A 712 0.58 13.47 41.72
N ASN A 713 0.93 13.12 42.94
CA ASN A 713 0.77 11.77 43.45
C ASN A 713 -0.59 11.62 44.12
N PHE A 714 -1.48 10.86 43.53
CA PHE A 714 -2.82 10.55 44.05
C PHE A 714 -2.77 9.24 44.84
N GLU A 715 -3.48 9.15 45.96
CA GLU A 715 -3.43 8.01 46.88
C GLU A 715 -3.80 6.70 46.19
N ASP A 716 -4.86 6.69 45.37
CA ASP A 716 -5.37 5.48 44.69
C ASP A 716 -4.84 5.29 43.27
N TYR A 717 -4.25 6.31 42.63
CA TYR A 717 -3.90 6.30 41.21
C TYR A 717 -2.42 6.54 40.88
N GLY A 718 -1.57 6.72 41.93
CA GLY A 718 -0.15 7.00 41.76
C GLY A 718 0.12 8.35 41.10
N THR A 719 1.35 8.57 40.63
CA THR A 719 1.76 9.84 40.03
C THR A 719 1.17 10.04 38.64
N LYS A 720 0.55 11.22 38.42
CA LYS A 720 0.01 11.67 37.13
C LYS A 720 0.51 13.07 36.80
N THR A 721 0.93 13.30 35.58
CA THR A 721 1.25 14.63 35.06
C THR A 721 -0.03 15.28 34.54
N LEU A 722 -0.43 16.42 35.07
CA LEU A 722 -1.65 17.15 34.72
C LEU A 722 -1.34 18.58 34.28
N MET A 723 -2.00 19.04 33.22
CA MET A 723 -1.93 20.43 32.75
C MET A 723 -2.72 21.34 33.71
N LEU A 724 -2.09 22.26 34.39
CA LEU A 724 -2.66 23.11 35.43
C LEU A 724 -3.74 24.08 34.92
N ASP A 725 -3.67 24.45 33.62
CA ASP A 725 -4.66 25.34 32.98
C ASP A 725 -6.05 24.74 32.87
N ILE A 726 -6.10 23.43 32.58
CA ILE A 726 -7.36 22.74 32.25
C ILE A 726 -7.76 21.70 33.30
N ALA A 727 -6.81 21.24 34.12
CA ALA A 727 -7.12 20.26 35.16
C ALA A 727 -8.08 20.86 36.21
N PRO A 728 -9.17 20.14 36.54
CA PRO A 728 -10.10 20.58 37.61
C PRO A 728 -9.53 20.26 38.98
N LEU A 729 -8.48 20.98 39.34
CA LEU A 729 -7.80 20.89 40.64
C LEU A 729 -8.36 21.93 41.59
N THR A 730 -8.65 21.47 42.80
CA THR A 730 -8.97 22.33 43.98
C THR A 730 -7.88 22.15 45.00
N ILE A 731 -7.37 23.27 45.54
CA ILE A 731 -6.37 23.28 46.62
C ILE A 731 -7.09 22.95 47.90
N LEU A 732 -6.57 22.00 48.68
CA LEU A 732 -7.08 21.59 49.99
C LEU A 732 -6.51 22.43 51.11
#